data_dfa1d3af957054a7cbca201c5d4e96aa
#
_entry.id   dfa1d3af957054a7cbca201c5d4e96aa
#
_cell.length_a   1.000
_cell.length_b   1.000
_cell.length_c   1.000
_cell.angle_alpha   90.00
_cell.angle_beta   90.00
_cell.angle_gamma   90.00
#
_symmetry.space_group_name_H-M   'P 1'
#
loop_
_entity.id
_entity.type
_entity.pdbx_description
1 polymer ?
#
loop_
_entity_poly.entity_id
_entity_poly.type
_entity_poly.pdbx_seq_one_letter_code
_entity_poly.pdbx_strand_id
1 'polypeptide(L)'
;MHTLTRRSLLKSSAVVSAAWAFPPLRAAESAAAVTHYLAAHARPDGGYAFADQQRSHLTPTYAVIGAYRLLGQMPPNRLALTDYVRTHHPRELKKLEQERRIFEFQQVQSLVWLGDPAGEFHERLKTWTAPLPYLKQYEQHGYPICQSELGLVQCRALLGMDIEPLKPAFSDYVTARRRANGSYNNTPTVDGGDGHVMNTLWGLQAASVLGLPADKKAETIAWLRACQVPSGGFRYQPSPDFGGVDDVAYTRAALKGLKLLGGEPMNREACLAWLRSLANADGGFADRPGWLSNPLATYYALDALDALGEVKTVATMARRTAPAKLVLPGNLQVWSIQIESHGTGSPAEAVALAAGLRIDLWGSKNAKPEWLARVRALAAEQKVPVQFFRANEEYGTWTDVPGLGTYSHMSDVIAPAHTDIGPPLGTRGEASPPVSWPEFRTRRIEPLQRGQGRMVWQFGENEELVRALLDDSVERGGFAAISTFHFGNPDFMNSEPFLQRWRGRIPYIGLQDAHGPEPWWFADQTTGYRTLFLATEPTWEGWLKALQRNWVVAVRHDDMSRGETWMHSGSDEVRDFVQARERDWRWWSGDQAKAHRPLVSLVALRPEDEFEVGRPTQGVALRVRCAWKNTPQGMPQTPLTEFVALLVGGADVLPTLVERKRPNGNGLADRYHLYVLPEGADGKTGTRTATVVAREIVTKREVTQTVRF
;
A
#
# COMPACT_ATOMS: atom_id res chain seq x y z
N MET A 1 -32.14 -22.04 34.25
CA MET A 1 -30.68 -22.18 34.42
C MET A 1 -30.27 -23.55 33.89
N HIS A 2 -29.92 -23.61 32.58
CA HIS A 2 -29.30 -24.82 32.03
C HIS A 2 -27.80 -24.56 31.98
N THR A 3 -27.09 -25.16 32.90
CA THR A 3 -25.62 -25.23 32.90
C THR A 3 -25.16 -25.95 31.63
N LEU A 4 -24.56 -25.26 30.70
CA LEU A 4 -23.81 -25.86 29.60
C LEU A 4 -22.63 -26.61 30.18
N THR A 5 -22.74 -27.94 30.28
CA THR A 5 -21.69 -28.77 30.80
C THR A 5 -20.51 -28.82 29.81
N ARG A 6 -19.28 -28.99 30.36
CA ARG A 6 -18.02 -29.20 29.63
C ARG A 6 -18.13 -30.19 28.44
N ARG A 7 -19.08 -31.14 28.51
CA ARG A 7 -19.38 -32.12 27.45
C ARG A 7 -20.07 -31.50 26.22
N SER A 8 -20.86 -30.43 26.36
CA SER A 8 -21.53 -29.75 25.24
C SER A 8 -20.57 -28.86 24.48
N LEU A 9 -19.61 -28.23 25.18
CA LEU A 9 -18.56 -27.41 24.59
C LEU A 9 -17.48 -28.25 23.88
N LEU A 10 -17.12 -29.41 24.46
CA LEU A 10 -16.25 -30.39 23.81
C LEU A 10 -16.94 -31.04 22.59
N LYS A 11 -18.27 -31.19 22.60
CA LYS A 11 -19.00 -31.60 21.40
C LYS A 11 -19.01 -30.53 20.33
N SER A 12 -18.97 -29.24 20.68
CA SER A 12 -18.80 -28.13 19.71
C SER A 12 -17.37 -28.05 19.19
N SER A 13 -16.35 -28.29 20.02
CA SER A 13 -14.94 -28.38 19.58
C SER A 13 -14.66 -29.73 18.86
N ALA A 14 -15.26 -30.83 19.28
CA ALA A 14 -15.17 -32.09 18.55
C ALA A 14 -15.96 -32.08 17.23
N VAL A 15 -17.01 -31.25 17.12
CA VAL A 15 -17.69 -30.99 15.86
C VAL A 15 -16.79 -30.16 14.92
N VAL A 16 -15.89 -29.29 15.43
CA VAL A 16 -14.87 -28.67 14.60
C VAL A 16 -13.88 -29.72 14.08
N SER A 17 -13.49 -30.72 14.84
CA SER A 17 -12.55 -31.75 14.37
C SER A 17 -13.19 -32.92 13.62
N ALA A 18 -14.50 -33.22 13.82
CA ALA A 18 -15.19 -34.32 13.14
C ALA A 18 -15.97 -33.91 11.88
N ALA A 19 -16.24 -32.63 11.68
CA ALA A 19 -16.92 -32.11 10.47
C ALA A 19 -16.00 -32.00 9.23
N TRP A 20 -14.80 -32.56 9.29
CA TRP A 20 -13.82 -32.56 8.18
C TRP A 20 -14.04 -33.70 7.18
N ALA A 21 -15.04 -34.58 7.41
CA ALA A 21 -15.47 -35.52 6.39
C ALA A 21 -16.31 -34.76 5.33
N PHE A 22 -15.83 -34.71 4.11
CA PHE A 22 -16.51 -34.08 2.97
C PHE A 22 -17.89 -34.68 2.74
N PRO A 23 -19.00 -33.88 2.62
CA PRO A 23 -20.27 -34.39 2.16
C PRO A 23 -20.20 -34.82 0.71
N PRO A 24 -20.95 -35.85 0.29
CA PRO A 24 -20.89 -36.38 -1.06
C PRO A 24 -21.40 -35.36 -2.11
N LEU A 25 -20.71 -35.32 -3.23
CA LEU A 25 -20.94 -34.57 -4.45
C LEU A 25 -22.38 -34.62 -4.96
N ARG A 26 -23.12 -33.51 -4.89
CA ARG A 26 -24.27 -33.18 -5.74
C ARG A 26 -24.50 -31.66 -5.82
N ALA A 27 -23.57 -30.92 -6.41
CA ALA A 27 -23.80 -29.53 -6.82
C ALA A 27 -22.80 -29.15 -7.96
N ALA A 28 -22.70 -30.01 -8.98
CA ALA A 28 -21.54 -30.01 -9.88
C ALA A 28 -21.51 -28.89 -10.93
N GLU A 29 -22.67 -28.33 -11.35
CA GLU A 29 -22.66 -27.47 -12.56
C GLU A 29 -22.53 -25.96 -12.31
N SER A 30 -22.78 -25.49 -11.14
CA SER A 30 -22.82 -24.04 -10.86
C SER A 30 -21.82 -23.59 -9.80
N ALA A 31 -21.27 -24.49 -9.00
CA ALA A 31 -19.97 -24.29 -8.35
C ALA A 31 -18.87 -24.07 -9.41
N ALA A 32 -19.07 -24.53 -10.63
CA ALA A 32 -18.16 -24.38 -11.76
C ALA A 32 -17.77 -22.93 -12.07
N ALA A 33 -18.69 -21.95 -11.97
CA ALA A 33 -18.35 -20.56 -12.22
C ALA A 33 -17.42 -19.98 -11.18
N VAL A 34 -17.66 -20.27 -9.88
CA VAL A 34 -16.78 -19.81 -8.80
C VAL A 34 -15.42 -20.50 -8.87
N THR A 35 -15.39 -21.81 -9.08
CA THR A 35 -14.12 -22.55 -9.19
C THR A 35 -13.32 -22.15 -10.42
N HIS A 36 -13.98 -21.85 -11.54
CA HIS A 36 -13.32 -21.30 -12.72
C HIS A 36 -12.69 -19.95 -12.43
N TYR A 37 -13.43 -19.05 -11.78
CA TYR A 37 -12.93 -17.76 -11.33
C TYR A 37 -11.69 -17.94 -10.44
N LEU A 38 -11.77 -18.77 -9.39
CA LEU A 38 -10.67 -19.01 -8.46
C LEU A 38 -9.45 -19.63 -9.17
N ALA A 39 -9.66 -20.56 -10.11
CA ALA A 39 -8.59 -21.21 -10.87
C ALA A 39 -7.80 -20.21 -11.74
N ALA A 40 -8.43 -19.16 -12.24
CA ALA A 40 -7.79 -18.11 -13.04
C ALA A 40 -6.73 -17.31 -12.23
N HIS A 41 -6.80 -17.37 -10.90
CA HIS A 41 -5.85 -16.73 -9.99
C HIS A 41 -4.63 -17.61 -9.61
N ALA A 42 -4.57 -18.86 -10.09
CA ALA A 42 -3.42 -19.74 -9.86
C ALA A 42 -2.15 -19.19 -10.53
N ARG A 43 -1.00 -19.47 -9.89
CA ARG A 43 0.31 -19.06 -10.38
C ARG A 43 1.24 -20.27 -10.48
N PRO A 44 2.30 -20.17 -11.31
CA PRO A 44 3.23 -21.29 -11.52
C PRO A 44 4.00 -21.73 -10.26
N ASP A 45 4.12 -20.85 -9.26
CA ASP A 45 4.78 -21.11 -7.98
C ASP A 45 3.94 -21.98 -7.02
N GLY A 46 2.76 -22.40 -7.44
CA GLY A 46 1.89 -23.32 -6.72
C GLY A 46 0.82 -22.66 -5.82
N GLY A 47 0.85 -21.35 -5.66
CA GLY A 47 -0.15 -20.58 -4.90
C GLY A 47 -1.12 -19.82 -5.80
N TYR A 48 -1.80 -18.84 -5.22
CA TYR A 48 -2.78 -17.97 -5.86
C TYR A 48 -2.45 -16.49 -5.64
N ALA A 49 -2.81 -15.64 -6.59
CA ALA A 49 -2.57 -14.20 -6.55
C ALA A 49 -3.86 -13.40 -6.82
N PHE A 50 -3.85 -12.12 -6.53
CA PHE A 50 -4.84 -11.18 -7.05
C PHE A 50 -4.63 -10.94 -8.57
N ALA A 51 -5.60 -10.34 -9.23
CA ALA A 51 -5.66 -10.27 -10.69
C ALA A 51 -4.41 -9.67 -11.36
N ASP A 52 -3.85 -8.61 -10.78
CA ASP A 52 -2.71 -7.85 -11.31
C ASP A 52 -1.37 -8.21 -10.66
N GLN A 53 -1.33 -9.26 -9.82
CA GLN A 53 -0.10 -9.78 -9.23
C GLN A 53 0.47 -10.92 -10.05
N GLN A 54 1.78 -10.85 -10.33
CA GLN A 54 2.49 -11.89 -11.10
C GLN A 54 2.82 -13.12 -10.27
N ARG A 55 3.04 -12.94 -8.96
CA ARG A 55 3.40 -14.00 -8.01
C ARG A 55 2.28 -14.27 -7.03
N SER A 56 2.24 -15.48 -6.53
CA SER A 56 1.32 -15.85 -5.47
C SER A 56 1.60 -15.09 -4.18
N HIS A 57 0.53 -14.90 -3.42
CA HIS A 57 0.59 -14.36 -2.08
C HIS A 57 -0.24 -15.22 -1.12
N LEU A 58 0.14 -15.27 0.15
CA LEU A 58 -0.52 -16.15 1.12
C LEU A 58 -1.99 -15.79 1.35
N THR A 59 -2.35 -14.50 1.42
CA THR A 59 -3.73 -14.08 1.67
C THR A 59 -4.73 -14.53 0.59
N PRO A 60 -4.51 -14.29 -0.72
CA PRO A 60 -5.40 -14.84 -1.75
C PRO A 60 -5.34 -16.36 -1.80
N THR A 61 -4.20 -16.99 -1.52
CA THR A 61 -4.07 -18.44 -1.44
C THR A 61 -4.94 -19.01 -0.31
N TYR A 62 -4.87 -18.45 0.89
CA TYR A 62 -5.73 -18.77 2.02
C TYR A 62 -7.22 -18.63 1.68
N ALA A 63 -7.59 -17.53 1.03
CA ALA A 63 -8.97 -17.26 0.63
C ALA A 63 -9.48 -18.30 -0.39
N VAL A 64 -8.67 -18.63 -1.38
CA VAL A 64 -9.01 -19.64 -2.39
C VAL A 64 -9.20 -21.03 -1.75
N ILE A 65 -8.29 -21.46 -0.87
CA ILE A 65 -8.42 -22.74 -0.15
C ILE A 65 -9.71 -22.76 0.68
N GLY A 66 -10.00 -21.68 1.41
CA GLY A 66 -11.22 -21.52 2.18
C GLY A 66 -12.49 -21.58 1.32
N ALA A 67 -12.48 -20.94 0.15
CA ALA A 67 -13.59 -20.97 -0.79
C ALA A 67 -13.85 -22.36 -1.37
N TYR A 68 -12.82 -23.07 -1.82
CA TYR A 68 -12.95 -24.48 -2.28
C TYR A 68 -13.53 -25.37 -1.19
N ARG A 69 -13.05 -25.23 0.05
CA ARG A 69 -13.57 -25.98 1.19
C ARG A 69 -15.06 -25.74 1.43
N LEU A 70 -15.51 -24.49 1.38
CA LEU A 70 -16.93 -24.13 1.56
C LEU A 70 -17.82 -24.70 0.44
N LEU A 71 -17.25 -24.84 -0.76
CA LEU A 71 -17.91 -25.49 -1.89
C LEU A 71 -17.89 -27.03 -1.81
N GLY A 72 -17.26 -27.61 -0.78
CA GLY A 72 -17.10 -29.06 -0.63
C GLY A 72 -16.13 -29.67 -1.64
N GLN A 73 -15.20 -28.90 -2.16
CA GLN A 73 -14.23 -29.30 -3.17
C GLN A 73 -12.80 -29.11 -2.67
N MET A 74 -11.87 -29.84 -3.28
CA MET A 74 -10.44 -29.62 -3.07
C MET A 74 -9.88 -28.73 -4.20
N PRO A 75 -8.99 -27.78 -3.88
CA PRO A 75 -8.29 -27.03 -4.92
C PRO A 75 -7.41 -27.98 -5.77
N PRO A 76 -7.23 -27.65 -7.06
CA PRO A 76 -6.33 -28.43 -7.93
C PRO A 76 -4.89 -28.33 -7.43
N ASN A 77 -4.07 -29.31 -7.81
CA ASN A 77 -2.63 -29.37 -7.47
C ASN A 77 -2.35 -29.30 -5.95
N ARG A 78 -3.15 -30.00 -5.16
CA ARG A 78 -3.09 -29.99 -3.68
C ARG A 78 -1.67 -30.12 -3.13
N LEU A 79 -0.84 -31.00 -3.70
CA LEU A 79 0.52 -31.21 -3.19
C LEU A 79 1.40 -29.95 -3.36
N ALA A 80 1.43 -29.38 -4.56
CA ALA A 80 2.18 -28.15 -4.83
C ALA A 80 1.65 -26.97 -3.98
N LEU A 81 0.33 -26.89 -3.81
CA LEU A 81 -0.31 -25.89 -2.97
C LEU A 81 0.05 -26.05 -1.49
N THR A 82 0.09 -27.27 -0.99
CA THR A 82 0.51 -27.56 0.40
C THR A 82 1.97 -27.16 0.60
N ASP A 83 2.84 -27.49 -0.34
CA ASP A 83 4.24 -27.11 -0.31
C ASP A 83 4.42 -25.59 -0.37
N TYR A 84 3.69 -24.91 -1.25
CA TYR A 84 3.68 -23.45 -1.30
C TYR A 84 3.29 -22.84 0.06
N VAL A 85 2.19 -23.27 0.67
CA VAL A 85 1.73 -22.74 1.98
C VAL A 85 2.76 -22.99 3.08
N ARG A 86 3.44 -24.14 3.08
CA ARG A 86 4.48 -24.48 4.07
C ARG A 86 5.73 -23.61 3.92
N THR A 87 6.19 -23.44 2.67
CA THR A 87 7.47 -22.81 2.36
C THR A 87 7.36 -21.30 2.22
N HIS A 88 6.16 -20.82 1.92
CA HIS A 88 5.91 -19.39 1.74
C HIS A 88 5.86 -18.70 3.10
N HIS A 89 7.04 -18.45 3.64
CA HIS A 89 7.20 -17.56 4.77
C HIS A 89 7.59 -16.20 4.22
N PRO A 90 6.89 -15.12 4.61
CA PRO A 90 7.34 -13.76 4.30
C PRO A 90 8.63 -13.48 5.10
N ARG A 91 9.76 -14.04 4.62
CA ARG A 91 11.09 -13.84 5.24
C ARG A 91 11.50 -12.38 5.26
N GLU A 92 10.87 -11.60 4.40
CA GLU A 92 11.09 -10.17 4.24
C GLU A 92 10.41 -9.34 5.33
N LEU A 93 9.37 -9.89 5.98
CA LEU A 93 8.67 -9.27 7.13
C LEU A 93 9.47 -9.39 8.43
N LYS A 94 10.78 -9.31 8.40
CA LYS A 94 11.62 -9.42 9.61
C LYS A 94 11.33 -8.35 10.67
N LYS A 95 10.59 -7.31 10.34
CA LYS A 95 10.37 -6.16 11.21
C LYS A 95 9.06 -6.18 12.00
N LEU A 96 8.02 -6.89 11.56
CA LEU A 96 6.70 -6.83 12.18
C LEU A 96 6.24 -8.21 12.64
N GLU A 97 6.47 -8.52 13.93
CA GLU A 97 6.03 -9.77 14.54
C GLU A 97 4.51 -9.95 14.43
N GLN A 98 3.76 -8.88 14.50
CA GLN A 98 2.31 -8.84 14.33
C GLN A 98 1.86 -9.39 12.97
N GLU A 99 2.47 -8.95 11.87
CA GLU A 99 2.12 -9.43 10.53
C GLU A 99 2.49 -10.92 10.39
N ARG A 100 3.61 -11.33 10.96
CA ARG A 100 3.98 -12.76 11.00
C ARG A 100 2.91 -13.60 11.67
N ARG A 101 2.28 -13.11 12.74
CA ARG A 101 1.21 -13.83 13.44
C ARG A 101 -0.05 -13.98 12.59
N ILE A 102 -0.40 -12.96 11.78
CA ILE A 102 -1.50 -13.04 10.82
C ILE A 102 -1.23 -14.12 9.77
N PHE A 103 -0.04 -14.08 9.17
CA PHE A 103 0.36 -15.07 8.17
C PHE A 103 0.49 -16.47 8.74
N GLU A 104 0.98 -16.63 9.96
CA GLU A 104 1.01 -17.91 10.67
C GLU A 104 -0.38 -18.52 10.81
N PHE A 105 -1.35 -17.70 11.20
CA PHE A 105 -2.74 -18.15 11.26
C PHE A 105 -3.25 -18.58 9.88
N GLN A 106 -2.98 -17.82 8.83
CA GLN A 106 -3.39 -18.19 7.48
C GLN A 106 -2.73 -19.48 7.01
N GLN A 107 -1.43 -19.69 7.32
CA GLN A 107 -0.72 -20.92 6.99
C GLN A 107 -1.31 -22.14 7.72
N VAL A 108 -1.40 -22.06 9.04
CA VAL A 108 -1.92 -23.15 9.86
C VAL A 108 -3.33 -23.55 9.42
N GLN A 109 -4.21 -22.56 9.26
CA GLN A 109 -5.59 -22.84 8.86
C GLN A 109 -5.67 -23.40 7.44
N SER A 110 -4.87 -22.91 6.51
CA SER A 110 -4.80 -23.44 5.14
C SER A 110 -4.34 -24.89 5.10
N LEU A 111 -3.28 -25.23 5.85
CA LEU A 111 -2.77 -26.59 5.93
C LEU A 111 -3.80 -27.56 6.52
N VAL A 112 -4.43 -27.15 7.62
CA VAL A 112 -5.52 -27.93 8.22
C VAL A 112 -6.67 -28.15 7.24
N TRP A 113 -7.07 -27.12 6.48
CA TRP A 113 -8.10 -27.26 5.44
C TRP A 113 -7.69 -28.16 4.28
N LEU A 114 -6.40 -28.22 3.96
CA LEU A 114 -5.85 -29.16 2.98
C LEU A 114 -5.68 -30.57 3.53
N GLY A 115 -6.02 -30.81 4.80
CA GLY A 115 -5.87 -32.10 5.47
C GLY A 115 -4.43 -32.43 5.85
N ASP A 116 -3.63 -31.41 6.06
CA ASP A 116 -2.24 -31.50 6.50
C ASP A 116 -2.17 -31.26 8.03
N PRO A 117 -1.38 -32.04 8.78
CA PRO A 117 -1.28 -31.87 10.23
C PRO A 117 -0.57 -30.60 10.69
N ALA A 118 0.09 -29.87 9.79
CA ALA A 118 0.84 -28.65 10.09
C ALA A 118 1.77 -28.79 11.33
N GLY A 119 2.41 -29.96 11.47
CA GLY A 119 3.16 -30.34 12.68
C GLY A 119 4.37 -29.45 12.96
N GLU A 120 4.95 -28.87 11.92
CA GLU A 120 6.09 -27.95 12.00
C GLU A 120 5.78 -26.65 12.76
N PHE A 121 4.51 -26.30 12.90
CA PHE A 121 4.10 -25.10 13.62
C PHE A 121 4.01 -25.31 15.15
N HIS A 122 3.96 -26.57 15.63
CA HIS A 122 3.78 -26.86 17.05
C HIS A 122 4.86 -26.26 17.93
N GLU A 123 6.14 -26.40 17.57
CA GLU A 123 7.24 -25.90 18.40
C GLU A 123 7.25 -24.37 18.48
N ARG A 124 6.98 -23.69 17.37
CA ARG A 124 6.91 -22.23 17.35
C ARG A 124 5.71 -21.71 18.15
N LEU A 125 4.54 -22.31 17.98
CA LEU A 125 3.33 -21.92 18.71
C LEU A 125 3.43 -22.16 20.21
N LYS A 126 4.23 -23.14 20.67
CA LYS A 126 4.50 -23.35 22.11
C LYS A 126 5.20 -22.16 22.75
N THR A 127 6.04 -21.44 22.02
CA THR A 127 6.79 -20.28 22.55
C THR A 127 5.92 -19.02 22.71
N TRP A 128 4.80 -18.95 22.00
CA TRP A 128 3.90 -17.80 22.04
C TRP A 128 2.78 -18.00 23.05
N THR A 129 3.02 -17.56 24.29
CA THR A 129 2.11 -17.74 25.41
C THR A 129 1.39 -16.46 25.85
N ALA A 130 1.78 -15.31 25.27
CA ALA A 130 1.20 -14.01 25.57
C ALA A 130 1.00 -13.17 24.30
N PRO A 131 0.02 -12.23 24.31
CA PRO A 131 -0.12 -11.24 23.25
C PRO A 131 1.09 -10.30 23.23
N LEU A 132 1.32 -9.66 22.09
CA LEU A 132 2.32 -8.58 21.99
C LEU A 132 1.92 -7.41 22.90
N PRO A 133 2.89 -6.66 23.44
CA PRO A 133 2.61 -5.47 24.23
C PRO A 133 1.75 -4.48 23.46
N TYR A 134 0.70 -4.00 24.09
CA TYR A 134 -0.13 -2.94 23.55
C TYR A 134 0.57 -1.60 23.72
N LEU A 135 0.80 -0.91 22.62
CA LEU A 135 1.37 0.45 22.61
C LEU A 135 0.24 1.45 22.41
N LYS A 136 0.08 2.38 23.35
CA LYS A 136 -0.96 3.41 23.30
C LYS A 136 -0.72 4.44 22.20
N GLN A 137 0.54 4.71 21.87
CA GLN A 137 0.93 5.57 20.76
C GLN A 137 1.37 4.69 19.60
N TYR A 138 0.74 4.90 18.48
CA TYR A 138 1.10 4.24 17.24
C TYR A 138 2.44 4.80 16.75
N GLU A 139 3.50 4.01 16.90
CA GLU A 139 4.72 4.18 16.14
C GLU A 139 4.63 3.27 14.93
N GLN A 140 4.84 3.78 13.76
CA GLN A 140 4.67 3.33 12.36
C GLN A 140 4.64 1.80 12.04
N HIS A 141 4.91 0.88 12.96
CA HIS A 141 5.26 -0.50 12.61
C HIS A 141 4.79 -1.57 13.59
N GLY A 142 3.57 -1.53 14.09
CA GLY A 142 3.14 -2.70 14.85
C GLY A 142 2.09 -2.48 15.91
N TYR A 143 0.90 -2.10 15.49
CA TYR A 143 -0.25 -2.07 16.38
C TYR A 143 -0.81 -3.49 16.52
N PRO A 144 -0.72 -4.16 17.69
CA PRO A 144 -1.29 -5.49 17.88
C PRO A 144 -2.81 -5.42 17.76
N ILE A 145 -3.38 -6.10 16.78
CA ILE A 145 -4.80 -6.17 16.53
C ILE A 145 -5.37 -7.53 16.97
N CYS A 146 -6.67 -7.59 17.18
CA CYS A 146 -7.34 -8.83 17.56
C CYS A 146 -7.05 -9.97 16.59
N GLN A 147 -6.97 -9.70 15.30
CA GLN A 147 -6.66 -10.73 14.31
C GLN A 147 -5.28 -11.37 14.52
N SER A 148 -4.24 -10.56 14.74
CA SER A 148 -2.89 -11.09 14.96
C SER A 148 -2.78 -11.87 16.26
N GLU A 149 -3.29 -11.31 17.35
CA GLU A 149 -3.10 -11.89 18.68
C GLU A 149 -4.02 -13.08 18.90
N LEU A 150 -5.32 -12.95 18.60
CA LEU A 150 -6.30 -14.00 18.83
C LEU A 150 -6.23 -15.10 17.77
N GLY A 151 -5.59 -14.83 16.62
CA GLY A 151 -5.24 -15.85 15.64
C GLY A 151 -4.37 -16.96 16.21
N LEU A 152 -3.46 -16.65 17.14
CA LEU A 152 -2.64 -17.65 17.84
C LEU A 152 -3.46 -18.62 18.69
N VAL A 153 -4.49 -18.11 19.38
CA VAL A 153 -5.42 -18.94 20.15
C VAL A 153 -6.14 -19.91 19.22
N GLN A 154 -6.57 -19.40 18.04
CA GLN A 154 -7.21 -20.23 17.02
C GLN A 154 -6.25 -21.30 16.45
N CYS A 155 -4.97 -20.94 16.18
CA CYS A 155 -3.98 -21.90 15.72
C CYS A 155 -3.83 -23.08 16.66
N ARG A 156 -3.67 -22.84 17.97
CA ARG A 156 -3.56 -23.93 18.96
C ARG A 156 -4.82 -24.79 19.00
N ALA A 157 -5.99 -24.18 18.94
CA ALA A 157 -7.25 -24.93 18.89
C ALA A 157 -7.36 -25.81 17.64
N LEU A 158 -6.98 -25.27 16.47
CA LEU A 158 -6.99 -26.00 15.19
C LEU A 158 -6.05 -27.22 15.20
N LEU A 159 -4.90 -27.09 15.85
CA LEU A 159 -3.89 -28.16 15.95
C LEU A 159 -4.12 -29.10 17.14
N GLY A 160 -5.17 -28.91 17.93
CA GLY A 160 -5.44 -29.68 19.12
C GLY A 160 -4.38 -29.55 20.23
N MET A 161 -3.63 -28.44 20.22
CA MET A 161 -2.61 -28.15 21.22
C MET A 161 -3.24 -27.71 22.55
N ASP A 162 -2.49 -27.90 23.63
CA ASP A 162 -2.87 -27.39 24.95
C ASP A 162 -3.02 -25.87 24.96
N ILE A 163 -4.18 -25.39 25.38
CA ILE A 163 -4.52 -23.97 25.48
C ILE A 163 -4.36 -23.40 26.89
N GLU A 164 -4.17 -24.26 27.92
CA GLU A 164 -4.03 -23.79 29.31
C GLU A 164 -2.93 -22.74 29.49
N PRO A 165 -1.74 -22.87 28.85
CA PRO A 165 -0.69 -21.86 28.96
C PRO A 165 -1.07 -20.47 28.41
N LEU A 166 -2.07 -20.39 27.51
CA LEU A 166 -2.53 -19.12 26.94
C LEU A 166 -3.54 -18.40 27.84
N LYS A 167 -4.29 -19.15 28.67
CA LYS A 167 -5.45 -18.62 29.39
C LYS A 167 -5.16 -17.38 30.21
N PRO A 168 -4.08 -17.28 31.02
CA PRO A 168 -3.89 -16.09 31.87
C PRO A 168 -3.81 -14.82 31.03
N ALA A 169 -2.85 -14.74 30.12
CA ALA A 169 -2.56 -13.52 29.38
C ALA A 169 -3.63 -13.20 28.32
N PHE A 170 -4.14 -14.21 27.61
CA PHE A 170 -5.13 -13.99 26.56
C PHE A 170 -6.56 -13.79 27.10
N SER A 171 -6.90 -14.33 28.27
CA SER A 171 -8.16 -14.00 28.93
C SER A 171 -8.21 -12.52 29.35
N ASP A 172 -7.12 -12.02 29.92
CA ASP A 172 -6.98 -10.60 30.25
C ASP A 172 -7.06 -9.73 29.01
N TYR A 173 -6.36 -10.13 27.93
CA TYR A 173 -6.37 -9.40 26.65
C TYR A 173 -7.80 -9.29 26.08
N VAL A 174 -8.54 -10.39 26.01
CA VAL A 174 -9.92 -10.45 25.51
C VAL A 174 -10.86 -9.63 26.39
N THR A 175 -10.76 -9.81 27.72
CA THR A 175 -11.62 -9.11 28.68
C THR A 175 -11.41 -7.59 28.64
N ALA A 176 -10.16 -7.12 28.58
CA ALA A 176 -9.84 -5.70 28.52
C ALA A 176 -10.40 -5.01 27.27
N ARG A 177 -10.66 -5.76 26.18
CA ARG A 177 -11.15 -5.23 24.90
C ARG A 177 -12.66 -5.34 24.71
N ARG A 178 -13.35 -5.96 25.65
CA ARG A 178 -14.81 -6.15 25.61
C ARG A 178 -15.55 -4.89 26.10
N ARG A 179 -16.41 -4.38 25.29
CA ARG A 179 -17.26 -3.19 25.57
C ARG A 179 -18.48 -3.55 26.42
N ALA A 180 -19.12 -2.54 27.01
CA ALA A 180 -20.31 -2.70 27.85
C ALA A 180 -21.47 -3.38 27.10
N ASN A 181 -21.60 -3.11 25.80
CA ASN A 181 -22.59 -3.73 24.89
C ASN A 181 -22.20 -5.13 24.39
N GLY A 182 -21.12 -5.71 24.91
CA GLY A 182 -20.65 -7.04 24.55
C GLY A 182 -19.83 -7.12 23.25
N SER A 183 -19.67 -6.04 22.50
CA SER A 183 -18.77 -5.97 21.33
C SER A 183 -17.31 -5.87 21.77
N TYR A 184 -16.38 -5.98 20.79
CA TYR A 184 -14.92 -5.88 21.04
C TYR A 184 -14.27 -4.86 20.11
N ASN A 185 -13.13 -4.32 20.55
CA ASN A 185 -12.25 -3.48 19.76
C ASN A 185 -10.79 -3.92 19.92
N ASN A 186 -9.90 -3.44 19.07
CA ASN A 186 -8.45 -3.65 19.22
C ASN A 186 -7.89 -2.92 20.44
N THR A 187 -8.44 -1.75 20.78
CA THR A 187 -8.03 -0.97 21.96
C THR A 187 -8.63 -1.54 23.25
N PRO A 188 -7.88 -1.54 24.36
CA PRO A 188 -8.46 -1.74 25.68
C PRO A 188 -9.56 -0.71 25.99
N THR A 189 -10.52 -1.07 26.80
CA THR A 189 -11.66 -0.21 27.16
C THR A 189 -11.20 1.14 27.75
N VAL A 190 -10.10 1.15 28.51
CA VAL A 190 -9.53 2.35 29.13
C VAL A 190 -8.95 3.35 28.11
N ASP A 191 -8.66 2.92 26.91
CA ASP A 191 -8.13 3.76 25.83
C ASP A 191 -9.19 4.18 24.80
N GLY A 192 -10.45 3.82 25.04
CA GLY A 192 -11.58 4.23 24.22
C GLY A 192 -11.75 3.42 22.92
N GLY A 193 -12.45 4.00 21.97
CA GLY A 193 -12.85 3.37 20.70
C GLY A 193 -14.10 2.48 20.87
N ASP A 194 -15.00 2.54 19.91
CA ASP A 194 -16.22 1.74 19.87
C ASP A 194 -15.96 0.30 19.44
N GLY A 195 -16.93 -0.57 19.66
CA GLY A 195 -16.88 -1.94 19.16
C GLY A 195 -16.85 -2.00 17.64
N HIS A 196 -16.20 -3.04 17.10
CA HIS A 196 -16.08 -3.27 15.68
C HIS A 196 -16.44 -4.73 15.35
N VAL A 197 -17.25 -4.99 14.31
CA VAL A 197 -17.78 -6.32 14.01
C VAL A 197 -16.69 -7.37 13.78
N MET A 198 -15.59 -7.00 13.11
CA MET A 198 -14.49 -7.94 12.86
C MET A 198 -13.80 -8.31 14.17
N ASN A 199 -13.48 -7.33 15.01
CA ASN A 199 -12.88 -7.57 16.32
C ASN A 199 -13.82 -8.33 17.25
N THR A 200 -15.13 -8.10 17.12
CA THR A 200 -16.15 -8.86 17.86
C THR A 200 -16.14 -10.33 17.47
N LEU A 201 -16.03 -10.66 16.19
CA LEU A 201 -15.88 -12.06 15.77
C LEU A 201 -14.63 -12.70 16.37
N TRP A 202 -13.45 -12.04 16.27
CA TRP A 202 -12.21 -12.55 16.84
C TRP A 202 -12.30 -12.73 18.37
N GLY A 203 -12.85 -11.75 19.07
CA GLY A 203 -13.06 -11.82 20.52
C GLY A 203 -13.99 -12.95 20.93
N LEU A 204 -15.12 -13.15 20.23
CA LEU A 204 -16.05 -14.26 20.49
C LEU A 204 -15.44 -15.63 20.25
N GLN A 205 -14.69 -15.78 19.14
CA GLN A 205 -13.99 -17.03 18.83
C GLN A 205 -12.95 -17.38 19.89
N ALA A 206 -12.11 -16.40 20.28
CA ALA A 206 -11.10 -16.59 21.30
C ALA A 206 -11.71 -16.85 22.67
N ALA A 207 -12.75 -16.12 23.07
CA ALA A 207 -13.48 -16.35 24.31
C ALA A 207 -14.04 -17.77 24.39
N SER A 208 -14.57 -18.28 23.27
CA SER A 208 -15.07 -19.66 23.19
C SER A 208 -13.96 -20.69 23.39
N VAL A 209 -12.79 -20.52 22.75
CA VAL A 209 -11.63 -21.41 22.88
C VAL A 209 -11.06 -21.37 24.28
N LEU A 210 -10.93 -20.18 24.88
CA LEU A 210 -10.39 -19.98 26.23
C LEU A 210 -11.36 -20.40 27.34
N GLY A 211 -12.62 -20.70 26.99
CA GLY A 211 -13.66 -21.05 27.95
C GLY A 211 -14.14 -19.89 28.82
N LEU A 212 -14.07 -18.66 28.29
CA LEU A 212 -14.55 -17.47 29.00
C LEU A 212 -16.09 -17.46 29.10
N PRO A 213 -16.67 -16.84 30.15
CA PRO A 213 -18.11 -16.74 30.31
C PRO A 213 -18.80 -16.04 29.13
N ALA A 214 -19.94 -16.58 28.72
CA ALA A 214 -20.80 -15.98 27.68
C ALA A 214 -21.80 -14.96 28.28
N ASP A 215 -21.42 -14.28 29.34
CA ASP A 215 -22.16 -13.12 29.85
C ASP A 215 -22.29 -12.07 28.74
N LYS A 216 -23.32 -11.25 28.73
CA LYS A 216 -23.63 -10.27 27.67
C LYS A 216 -23.94 -10.86 26.28
N LYS A 217 -24.34 -12.14 26.24
CA LYS A 217 -24.73 -12.77 24.96
C LYS A 217 -25.87 -12.03 24.28
N ALA A 218 -26.90 -11.64 25.03
CA ALA A 218 -28.05 -10.94 24.49
C ALA A 218 -27.70 -9.54 23.97
N GLU A 219 -26.86 -8.82 24.69
CA GLU A 219 -26.38 -7.49 24.33
C GLU A 219 -25.52 -7.55 23.07
N THR A 220 -24.63 -8.56 22.97
CA THR A 220 -23.79 -8.74 21.78
C THR A 220 -24.64 -9.06 20.55
N ILE A 221 -25.65 -9.93 20.68
CA ILE A 221 -26.60 -10.22 19.58
C ILE A 221 -27.34 -8.95 19.17
N ALA A 222 -27.84 -8.17 20.12
CA ALA A 222 -28.53 -6.91 19.84
C ALA A 222 -27.61 -5.92 19.12
N TRP A 223 -26.37 -5.78 19.57
CA TRP A 223 -25.38 -4.90 18.95
C TRP A 223 -25.03 -5.34 17.51
N LEU A 224 -24.76 -6.65 17.29
CA LEU A 224 -24.50 -7.18 15.94
C LEU A 224 -25.70 -6.94 14.99
N ARG A 225 -26.93 -7.13 15.48
CA ARG A 225 -28.15 -6.82 14.71
C ARG A 225 -28.27 -5.36 14.34
N ALA A 226 -27.91 -4.45 15.25
CA ALA A 226 -27.91 -3.00 15.00
C ALA A 226 -26.90 -2.58 13.94
N CYS A 227 -25.89 -3.39 13.62
CA CYS A 227 -24.97 -3.16 12.51
C CYS A 227 -25.59 -3.46 11.13
N GLN A 228 -26.73 -4.17 11.05
CA GLN A 228 -27.40 -4.46 9.78
C GLN A 228 -28.07 -3.18 9.25
N VAL A 229 -27.83 -2.89 7.98
CA VAL A 229 -28.43 -1.73 7.29
C VAL A 229 -29.63 -2.15 6.45
N PRO A 230 -30.48 -1.19 5.99
CA PRO A 230 -31.69 -1.50 5.23
C PRO A 230 -31.44 -2.30 3.93
N SER A 231 -30.28 -2.16 3.31
CA SER A 231 -29.88 -2.97 2.14
C SER A 231 -29.78 -4.46 2.44
N GLY A 232 -29.59 -4.83 3.72
CA GLY A 232 -29.40 -6.19 4.21
C GLY A 232 -27.97 -6.54 4.58
N GLY A 233 -26.96 -5.80 4.08
CA GLY A 233 -25.56 -5.94 4.50
C GLY A 233 -25.31 -5.42 5.89
N PHE A 234 -24.07 -5.56 6.37
CA PHE A 234 -23.65 -5.06 7.68
C PHE A 234 -22.50 -4.07 7.53
N ARG A 235 -22.52 -3.05 8.36
CA ARG A 235 -21.44 -2.09 8.53
C ARG A 235 -20.63 -2.41 9.79
N TYR A 236 -19.50 -1.73 10.00
CA TYR A 236 -18.56 -2.07 11.08
C TYR A 236 -19.08 -1.80 12.50
N GLN A 237 -20.00 -0.84 12.66
CA GLN A 237 -20.66 -0.51 13.96
C GLN A 237 -22.04 0.14 13.72
N PRO A 238 -22.92 0.20 14.72
CA PRO A 238 -24.30 0.70 14.53
C PRO A 238 -24.42 2.16 14.11
N SER A 239 -23.54 3.02 14.56
CA SER A 239 -23.58 4.48 14.30
C SER A 239 -22.19 4.99 13.91
N PRO A 240 -21.73 4.74 12.67
CA PRO A 240 -20.37 5.05 12.28
C PRO A 240 -20.20 6.51 11.84
N ASP A 241 -19.19 7.18 12.37
CA ASP A 241 -18.81 8.54 11.98
C ASP A 241 -17.99 8.56 10.67
N PHE A 242 -17.36 7.44 10.31
CA PHE A 242 -16.54 7.24 9.12
C PHE A 242 -17.34 6.68 7.92
N GLY A 243 -18.57 7.14 7.73
CA GLY A 243 -19.36 6.82 6.58
C GLY A 243 -20.07 5.46 6.56
N GLY A 244 -19.59 4.49 7.26
CA GLY A 244 -20.23 3.23 7.60
C GLY A 244 -21.08 2.53 6.55
N VAL A 245 -20.47 2.14 5.44
CA VAL A 245 -21.15 1.38 4.38
C VAL A 245 -21.15 -0.11 4.68
N ASP A 246 -22.13 -0.80 4.13
CA ASP A 246 -22.20 -2.25 4.17
C ASP A 246 -21.10 -2.88 3.29
N ASP A 247 -20.52 -3.96 3.79
CA ASP A 247 -19.37 -4.60 3.20
C ASP A 247 -19.35 -6.11 3.49
N VAL A 248 -18.81 -6.91 2.59
CA VAL A 248 -18.80 -8.37 2.71
C VAL A 248 -18.02 -8.87 3.94
N ALA A 249 -16.91 -8.21 4.30
CA ALA A 249 -16.13 -8.61 5.46
C ALA A 249 -16.89 -8.32 6.77
N TYR A 250 -17.54 -7.18 6.86
CA TYR A 250 -18.38 -6.83 7.99
C TYR A 250 -19.61 -7.74 8.10
N THR A 251 -20.26 -8.02 6.95
CA THR A 251 -21.40 -8.92 6.88
C THR A 251 -21.03 -10.33 7.32
N ARG A 252 -19.92 -10.86 6.79
CA ARG A 252 -19.38 -12.17 7.23
C ARG A 252 -19.10 -12.21 8.73
N ALA A 253 -18.43 -11.20 9.25
CA ALA A 253 -18.05 -11.14 10.65
C ALA A 253 -19.27 -11.10 11.57
N ALA A 254 -20.26 -10.27 11.25
CA ALA A 254 -21.51 -10.17 11.99
C ALA A 254 -22.32 -11.49 11.96
N LEU A 255 -22.47 -12.10 10.79
CA LEU A 255 -23.22 -13.36 10.64
C LEU A 255 -22.54 -14.52 11.38
N LYS A 256 -21.21 -14.62 11.31
CA LYS A 256 -20.46 -15.64 12.07
C LYS A 256 -20.55 -15.40 13.57
N GLY A 257 -20.46 -14.15 14.00
CA GLY A 257 -20.65 -13.79 15.41
C GLY A 257 -22.06 -14.14 15.90
N LEU A 258 -23.08 -13.81 15.13
CA LEU A 258 -24.47 -14.20 15.42
C LEU A 258 -24.62 -15.72 15.50
N LYS A 259 -24.11 -16.46 14.50
CA LYS A 259 -24.15 -17.94 14.49
C LYS A 259 -23.49 -18.55 15.72
N LEU A 260 -22.33 -18.07 16.15
CA LEU A 260 -21.62 -18.51 17.37
C LEU A 260 -22.48 -18.30 18.63
N LEU A 261 -23.25 -17.24 18.68
CA LEU A 261 -24.12 -16.89 19.78
C LEU A 261 -25.53 -17.54 19.66
N GLY A 262 -25.83 -18.27 18.58
CA GLY A 262 -27.15 -18.81 18.29
C GLY A 262 -28.21 -17.75 18.01
N GLY A 263 -27.75 -16.60 17.43
CA GLY A 263 -28.61 -15.51 16.95
C GLY A 263 -28.74 -15.53 15.43
N GLU A 264 -29.71 -14.76 14.92
CA GLU A 264 -29.97 -14.57 13.49
C GLU A 264 -29.89 -13.08 13.13
N PRO A 265 -29.61 -12.71 11.88
CA PRO A 265 -29.72 -11.32 11.44
C PRO A 265 -31.14 -10.78 11.64
N MET A 266 -31.27 -9.46 11.73
CA MET A 266 -32.59 -8.80 11.91
C MET A 266 -33.50 -9.04 10.71
N ASN A 267 -32.94 -8.97 9.49
CA ASN A 267 -33.62 -9.28 8.25
C ASN A 267 -32.77 -10.25 7.41
N ARG A 268 -33.08 -11.54 7.52
CA ARG A 268 -32.37 -12.62 6.82
C ARG A 268 -32.56 -12.57 5.31
N GLU A 269 -33.75 -12.23 4.85
CA GLU A 269 -34.06 -12.18 3.41
C GLU A 269 -33.32 -11.03 2.73
N ALA A 270 -33.32 -9.84 3.31
CA ALA A 270 -32.57 -8.71 2.80
C ALA A 270 -31.06 -9.03 2.80
N CYS A 271 -30.54 -9.69 3.84
CA CYS A 271 -29.14 -10.10 3.91
C CYS A 271 -28.77 -11.06 2.76
N LEU A 272 -29.60 -12.05 2.49
CA LEU A 272 -29.40 -12.98 1.36
C LEU A 272 -29.48 -12.25 0.00
N ALA A 273 -30.41 -11.33 -0.16
CA ALA A 273 -30.52 -10.51 -1.38
C ALA A 273 -29.26 -9.67 -1.59
N TRP A 274 -28.76 -9.06 -0.52
CA TRP A 274 -27.53 -8.29 -0.55
C TRP A 274 -26.31 -9.16 -0.91
N LEU A 275 -26.12 -10.31 -0.27
CA LEU A 275 -25.03 -11.23 -0.60
C LEU A 275 -25.08 -11.71 -2.05
N ARG A 276 -26.28 -11.95 -2.59
CA ARG A 276 -26.47 -12.30 -4.01
C ARG A 276 -26.05 -11.17 -4.95
N SER A 277 -26.27 -9.91 -4.56
CA SER A 277 -25.91 -8.75 -5.38
C SER A 277 -24.38 -8.55 -5.53
N LEU A 278 -23.57 -9.26 -4.73
CA LEU A 278 -22.11 -9.25 -4.82
C LEU A 278 -21.58 -10.15 -5.95
N ALA A 279 -22.40 -11.09 -6.46
CA ALA A 279 -21.98 -12.07 -7.45
C ALA A 279 -21.81 -11.42 -8.83
N ASN A 280 -20.62 -11.51 -9.41
CA ASN A 280 -20.28 -10.94 -10.72
C ASN A 280 -20.28 -12.00 -11.84
N ALA A 281 -20.34 -11.54 -13.09
CA ALA A 281 -20.36 -12.38 -14.29
C ALA A 281 -19.10 -13.27 -14.43
N ASP A 282 -17.96 -12.83 -13.91
CA ASP A 282 -16.69 -13.56 -13.91
C ASP A 282 -16.68 -14.82 -13.03
N GLY A 283 -17.71 -15.01 -12.22
CA GLY A 283 -17.82 -16.12 -11.28
C GLY A 283 -17.41 -15.76 -9.85
N GLY A 284 -16.70 -14.65 -9.61
CA GLY A 284 -16.32 -14.18 -8.30
C GLY A 284 -17.39 -13.35 -7.59
N PHE A 285 -17.03 -12.90 -6.40
CA PHE A 285 -17.84 -11.97 -5.60
C PHE A 285 -17.00 -10.72 -5.28
N ALA A 286 -17.70 -9.59 -5.17
CA ALA A 286 -17.12 -8.31 -4.82
C ALA A 286 -17.27 -8.01 -3.32
N ASP A 287 -16.51 -7.02 -2.83
CA ASP A 287 -16.67 -6.50 -1.47
C ASP A 287 -18.00 -5.79 -1.27
N ARG A 288 -18.50 -5.12 -2.32
CA ARG A 288 -19.76 -4.36 -2.34
C ARG A 288 -20.46 -4.51 -3.67
N PRO A 289 -21.78 -4.28 -3.73
CA PRO A 289 -22.50 -4.30 -5.01
C PRO A 289 -21.88 -3.32 -6.02
N GLY A 290 -21.59 -3.81 -7.21
CA GLY A 290 -21.00 -2.97 -8.26
C GLY A 290 -19.48 -2.86 -8.25
N TRP A 291 -18.79 -3.48 -7.31
CA TRP A 291 -17.33 -3.52 -7.28
C TRP A 291 -16.77 -4.73 -8.06
N LEU A 292 -15.46 -4.75 -8.27
CA LEU A 292 -14.77 -5.87 -8.93
C LEU A 292 -14.68 -7.06 -7.98
N SER A 293 -14.69 -8.27 -8.57
CA SER A 293 -14.44 -9.49 -7.81
C SER A 293 -12.98 -9.56 -7.34
N ASN A 294 -12.77 -10.15 -6.17
CA ASN A 294 -11.45 -10.59 -5.75
C ASN A 294 -11.55 -11.91 -4.95
N PRO A 295 -10.46 -12.69 -4.83
CA PRO A 295 -10.47 -13.97 -4.13
C PRO A 295 -10.91 -13.86 -2.67
N LEU A 296 -10.52 -12.80 -1.96
CA LEU A 296 -10.84 -12.61 -0.55
C LEU A 296 -12.32 -12.30 -0.34
N ALA A 297 -12.88 -11.39 -1.14
CA ALA A 297 -14.31 -11.09 -1.12
C ALA A 297 -15.15 -12.33 -1.50
N THR A 298 -14.66 -13.12 -2.46
CA THR A 298 -15.31 -14.37 -2.85
C THR A 298 -15.36 -15.36 -1.68
N TYR A 299 -14.25 -15.56 -0.98
CA TYR A 299 -14.24 -16.39 0.22
C TYR A 299 -15.16 -15.84 1.31
N TYR A 300 -15.15 -14.54 1.57
CA TYR A 300 -15.98 -13.92 2.60
C TYR A 300 -17.48 -14.02 2.29
N ALA A 301 -17.87 -13.87 1.03
CA ALA A 301 -19.27 -14.06 0.61
C ALA A 301 -19.73 -15.50 0.81
N LEU A 302 -18.89 -16.48 0.44
CA LEU A 302 -19.19 -17.90 0.66
C LEU A 302 -19.28 -18.25 2.15
N ASP A 303 -18.38 -17.73 2.98
CA ASP A 303 -18.36 -17.96 4.43
C ASP A 303 -19.57 -17.30 5.14
N ALA A 304 -20.03 -16.14 4.62
CA ALA A 304 -21.26 -15.48 5.05
C ALA A 304 -22.51 -16.29 4.68
N LEU A 305 -22.54 -16.83 3.46
CA LEU A 305 -23.62 -17.74 3.02
C LEU A 305 -23.64 -19.05 3.81
N ASP A 306 -22.47 -19.62 4.14
CA ASP A 306 -22.36 -20.78 5.02
C ASP A 306 -22.90 -20.48 6.43
N ALA A 307 -22.60 -19.29 6.97
CA ALA A 307 -23.13 -18.87 8.26
C ALA A 307 -24.67 -18.88 8.28
N LEU A 308 -25.30 -18.55 7.16
CA LEU A 308 -26.75 -18.60 6.96
C LEU A 308 -27.26 -19.99 6.52
N GLY A 309 -26.40 -20.99 6.28
CA GLY A 309 -26.78 -22.29 5.74
C GLY A 309 -27.15 -22.31 4.25
N GLU A 310 -26.76 -21.25 3.51
CA GLU A 310 -27.20 -20.99 2.13
C GLU A 310 -26.09 -21.12 1.07
N VAL A 311 -24.92 -21.66 1.44
CA VAL A 311 -23.81 -21.80 0.48
C VAL A 311 -24.17 -22.58 -0.78
N LYS A 312 -25.13 -23.51 -0.68
CA LYS A 312 -25.63 -24.30 -1.82
C LYS A 312 -26.37 -23.44 -2.87
N THR A 313 -26.92 -22.29 -2.47
CA THR A 313 -27.66 -21.41 -3.37
C THR A 313 -26.75 -20.67 -4.34
N VAL A 314 -25.44 -20.64 -4.08
CA VAL A 314 -24.42 -20.09 -5.03
C VAL A 314 -24.59 -20.69 -6.42
N ALA A 315 -25.03 -21.92 -6.45
CA ALA A 315 -25.34 -22.72 -7.60
C ALA A 315 -26.29 -22.05 -8.60
N THR A 316 -27.30 -21.40 -8.12
CA THR A 316 -28.42 -20.86 -8.90
C THR A 316 -28.47 -19.32 -8.83
N MET A 317 -27.45 -18.70 -8.25
CA MET A 317 -27.41 -17.24 -8.13
C MET A 317 -27.37 -16.55 -9.49
N ALA A 318 -28.28 -15.60 -9.70
CA ALA A 318 -28.14 -14.63 -10.76
C ALA A 318 -26.86 -13.82 -10.57
N ARG A 319 -26.08 -13.67 -11.64
CA ARG A 319 -24.84 -12.92 -11.63
C ARG A 319 -25.01 -11.60 -12.35
N ARG A 320 -24.38 -10.57 -11.83
CA ARG A 320 -24.38 -9.26 -12.46
C ARG A 320 -23.65 -9.36 -13.82
N THR A 321 -24.22 -8.76 -14.86
CA THR A 321 -23.58 -8.64 -16.17
C THR A 321 -22.20 -7.99 -16.06
N ALA A 322 -21.25 -8.47 -16.85
CA ALA A 322 -19.94 -7.81 -16.93
C ALA A 322 -20.13 -6.35 -17.38
N PRO A 323 -19.41 -5.41 -16.76
CA PRO A 323 -19.38 -4.04 -17.27
C PRO A 323 -18.83 -4.06 -18.71
N ALA A 324 -19.30 -3.11 -19.54
CA ALA A 324 -18.70 -2.92 -20.85
C ALA A 324 -17.20 -2.65 -20.72
N LYS A 325 -16.40 -3.23 -21.61
CA LYS A 325 -14.96 -2.96 -21.63
C LYS A 325 -14.71 -1.46 -21.79
N LEU A 326 -13.78 -0.94 -21.01
CA LEU A 326 -13.37 0.45 -21.12
C LEU A 326 -12.71 0.69 -22.49
N VAL A 327 -13.27 1.62 -23.26
CA VAL A 327 -12.67 2.07 -24.51
C VAL A 327 -11.92 3.36 -24.25
N LEU A 328 -10.59 3.29 -24.35
CA LEU A 328 -9.74 4.46 -24.16
C LEU A 328 -9.68 5.30 -25.44
N PRO A 329 -9.73 6.65 -25.34
CA PRO A 329 -9.53 7.54 -26.49
C PRO A 329 -8.19 7.29 -27.18
N GLY A 330 -8.19 7.28 -28.51
CA GLY A 330 -7.00 6.97 -29.30
C GLY A 330 -5.88 8.04 -29.26
N ASN A 331 -6.20 9.26 -28.81
CA ASN A 331 -5.26 10.37 -28.70
C ASN A 331 -4.58 10.47 -27.33
N LEU A 332 -4.79 9.51 -26.43
CA LEU A 332 -4.10 9.44 -25.15
C LEU A 332 -2.64 9.05 -25.33
N GLN A 333 -1.77 9.65 -24.52
CA GLN A 333 -0.36 9.33 -24.39
C GLN A 333 -0.05 8.91 -22.95
N VAL A 334 1.09 8.25 -22.75
CA VAL A 334 1.58 7.83 -21.44
C VAL A 334 2.57 8.87 -20.94
N TRP A 335 2.28 9.47 -19.80
CA TRP A 335 3.09 10.48 -19.15
C TRP A 335 3.56 10.00 -17.79
N SER A 336 4.65 10.56 -17.28
CA SER A 336 5.20 10.20 -15.98
C SER A 336 5.07 11.31 -14.95
N ILE A 337 4.69 10.94 -13.73
CA ILE A 337 4.68 11.84 -12.58
C ILE A 337 5.55 11.26 -11.46
N GLN A 338 6.36 12.12 -10.87
CA GLN A 338 7.10 11.85 -9.66
C GLN A 338 6.48 12.66 -8.52
N ILE A 339 5.90 11.99 -7.55
CA ILE A 339 5.11 12.64 -6.50
C ILE A 339 6.00 13.01 -5.32
N GLU A 340 6.96 12.17 -4.96
CA GLU A 340 7.70 12.27 -3.72
C GLU A 340 9.20 12.41 -3.96
N SER A 341 9.67 13.65 -3.91
CA SER A 341 11.07 14.00 -4.06
C SER A 341 11.54 14.83 -2.88
N HIS A 342 12.39 14.26 -2.04
CA HIS A 342 12.98 14.93 -0.89
C HIS A 342 14.32 15.54 -1.23
N GLY A 343 14.39 16.86 -1.25
CA GLY A 343 15.63 17.61 -1.24
C GLY A 343 16.67 17.17 -2.27
N THR A 344 16.31 17.26 -3.54
CA THR A 344 17.17 16.94 -4.69
C THR A 344 18.43 17.79 -4.84
N GLY A 345 18.85 18.46 -3.78
CA GLY A 345 19.94 19.41 -3.86
C GLY A 345 19.50 20.67 -4.55
N SER A 346 20.14 21.03 -5.64
CA SER A 346 19.94 22.30 -6.31
C SER A 346 18.81 22.30 -7.35
N PRO A 347 18.15 23.44 -7.60
CA PRO A 347 17.21 23.58 -8.71
C PRO A 347 17.79 23.16 -10.06
N ALA A 348 19.07 23.48 -10.33
CA ALA A 348 19.72 23.10 -11.57
C ALA A 348 19.89 21.58 -11.73
N GLU A 349 20.23 20.88 -10.65
CA GLU A 349 20.30 19.41 -10.65
C GLU A 349 18.92 18.79 -10.86
N ALA A 350 17.87 19.32 -10.24
CA ALA A 350 16.50 18.86 -10.42
C ALA A 350 16.03 18.99 -11.89
N VAL A 351 16.33 20.13 -12.54
CA VAL A 351 16.01 20.33 -13.97
C VAL A 351 16.77 19.35 -14.85
N ALA A 352 18.06 19.17 -14.61
CA ALA A 352 18.89 18.24 -15.37
C ALA A 352 18.40 16.79 -15.21
N LEU A 353 18.02 16.38 -14.00
CA LEU A 353 17.45 15.07 -13.72
C LEU A 353 16.10 14.87 -14.41
N ALA A 354 15.20 15.87 -14.32
CA ALA A 354 13.90 15.80 -14.96
C ALA A 354 14.03 15.61 -16.47
N ALA A 355 14.97 16.33 -17.10
CA ALA A 355 15.28 16.18 -18.52
C ALA A 355 15.84 14.79 -18.86
N GLY A 356 16.85 14.35 -18.12
CA GLY A 356 17.53 13.07 -18.34
C GLY A 356 16.63 11.86 -18.10
N LEU A 357 15.76 11.94 -17.10
CA LEU A 357 14.82 10.88 -16.74
C LEU A 357 13.43 11.05 -17.37
N ARG A 358 13.24 12.06 -18.23
CA ARG A 358 11.97 12.37 -18.90
C ARG A 358 10.80 12.36 -17.93
N ILE A 359 10.91 13.12 -16.84
CA ILE A 359 9.83 13.31 -15.88
C ILE A 359 8.98 14.48 -16.35
N ASP A 360 7.70 14.26 -16.56
CA ASP A 360 6.80 15.28 -17.10
C ASP A 360 6.25 16.17 -15.98
N LEU A 361 5.87 15.56 -14.83
CA LEU A 361 5.43 16.28 -13.63
C LEU A 361 6.31 15.87 -12.45
N TRP A 362 6.81 16.89 -11.71
CA TRP A 362 7.74 16.66 -10.60
C TRP A 362 7.25 17.33 -9.31
N GLY A 363 6.93 16.50 -8.30
CA GLY A 363 6.56 16.94 -6.96
C GLY A 363 7.78 17.15 -6.08
N SER A 364 8.00 18.40 -5.67
CA SER A 364 9.07 18.75 -4.75
C SER A 364 8.54 18.81 -3.33
N LYS A 365 8.92 17.82 -2.51
CA LYS A 365 8.44 17.63 -1.15
C LYS A 365 9.10 18.63 -0.20
N ASN A 366 8.28 19.34 0.57
CA ASN A 366 8.71 20.35 1.54
C ASN A 366 9.60 21.45 0.95
N ALA A 367 9.53 21.67 -0.36
CA ALA A 367 10.32 22.71 -1.03
C ALA A 367 9.87 24.12 -0.62
N LYS A 368 10.85 24.97 -0.34
CA LYS A 368 10.59 26.39 -0.09
C LYS A 368 10.01 27.06 -1.34
N PRO A 369 9.12 28.05 -1.21
CA PRO A 369 8.54 28.76 -2.35
C PRO A 369 9.60 29.33 -3.32
N GLU A 370 10.71 29.85 -2.79
CA GLU A 370 11.81 30.42 -3.56
C GLU A 370 12.52 29.34 -4.40
N TRP A 371 12.76 28.15 -3.81
CA TRP A 371 13.32 27.02 -4.54
C TRP A 371 12.41 26.59 -5.69
N LEU A 372 11.11 26.51 -5.43
CA LEU A 372 10.12 26.12 -6.44
C LEU A 372 10.00 27.17 -7.57
N ALA A 373 10.09 28.45 -7.23
CA ALA A 373 10.14 29.52 -8.22
C ALA A 373 11.40 29.43 -9.09
N ARG A 374 12.57 29.20 -8.48
CA ARG A 374 13.84 29.09 -9.17
C ARG A 374 13.91 27.87 -10.10
N VAL A 375 13.50 26.70 -9.66
CA VAL A 375 13.52 25.48 -10.49
C VAL A 375 12.62 25.61 -11.72
N ARG A 376 11.47 26.27 -11.57
CA ARG A 376 10.55 26.56 -12.69
C ARG A 376 11.15 27.55 -13.68
N ALA A 377 11.80 28.60 -13.20
CA ALA A 377 12.51 29.57 -14.04
C ALA A 377 13.62 28.90 -14.86
N LEU A 378 14.44 28.07 -14.21
CA LEU A 378 15.50 27.30 -14.87
C LEU A 378 14.98 26.31 -15.90
N ALA A 379 13.88 25.60 -15.61
CA ALA A 379 13.26 24.70 -16.57
C ALA A 379 12.80 25.47 -17.83
N ALA A 380 12.21 26.66 -17.66
CA ALA A 380 11.80 27.52 -18.77
C ALA A 380 13.00 28.05 -19.56
N GLU A 381 14.04 28.57 -18.89
CA GLU A 381 15.27 29.03 -19.49
C GLU A 381 15.95 27.94 -20.35
N GLN A 382 15.99 26.70 -19.82
CA GLN A 382 16.64 25.58 -20.48
C GLN A 382 15.70 24.83 -21.46
N LYS A 383 14.45 25.27 -21.58
CA LYS A 383 13.41 24.64 -22.41
C LYS A 383 13.18 23.15 -22.08
N VAL A 384 13.28 22.80 -20.81
CA VAL A 384 12.95 21.45 -20.32
C VAL A 384 11.44 21.37 -20.06
N PRO A 385 10.70 20.47 -20.73
CA PRO A 385 9.25 20.42 -20.65
C PRO A 385 8.77 19.68 -19.40
N VAL A 386 9.19 20.14 -18.22
CA VAL A 386 8.77 19.58 -16.93
C VAL A 386 7.92 20.60 -16.17
N GLN A 387 6.86 20.12 -15.54
CA GLN A 387 6.04 20.93 -14.63
C GLN A 387 6.37 20.58 -13.18
N PHE A 388 7.00 21.50 -12.46
CA PHE A 388 7.25 21.36 -11.03
C PHE A 388 6.02 21.78 -10.23
N PHE A 389 5.60 20.95 -9.28
CA PHE A 389 4.47 21.17 -8.39
C PHE A 389 4.89 21.04 -6.92
N ARG A 390 4.03 21.48 -6.00
CA ARG A 390 4.27 21.38 -4.56
C ARG A 390 3.88 20.00 -4.05
N ALA A 391 4.71 19.43 -3.20
CA ALA A 391 4.39 18.28 -2.40
C ALA A 391 4.80 18.49 -0.94
N ASN A 392 4.04 18.00 0.01
CA ASN A 392 4.38 18.02 1.43
C ASN A 392 4.01 16.69 2.07
N GLU A 393 4.81 16.25 3.01
CA GLU A 393 4.39 15.23 3.98
C GLU A 393 3.48 15.84 5.02
N GLU A 394 2.47 15.09 5.42
CA GLU A 394 1.54 15.50 6.44
C GLU A 394 1.14 14.32 7.32
N TYR A 395 1.29 14.50 8.64
CA TYR A 395 0.83 13.54 9.64
C TYR A 395 -0.55 13.96 10.12
N GLY A 396 -1.58 13.22 9.68
CA GLY A 396 -2.92 13.33 10.25
C GLY A 396 -3.05 12.46 11.49
N THR A 397 -3.68 12.98 12.54
CA THR A 397 -4.10 12.22 13.70
C THR A 397 -5.61 12.33 13.85
N TRP A 398 -6.29 11.20 13.82
CA TRP A 398 -7.76 11.15 13.85
C TRP A 398 -8.24 10.45 15.10
N THR A 399 -9.33 10.98 15.70
CA THR A 399 -10.05 10.31 16.78
C THR A 399 -11.04 9.30 16.22
N ASP A 400 -11.40 8.32 17.05
CA ASP A 400 -12.49 7.38 16.79
C ASP A 400 -12.38 6.60 15.47
N VAL A 401 -11.14 6.35 15.03
CA VAL A 401 -10.89 5.49 13.86
C VAL A 401 -11.44 4.09 14.14
N PRO A 402 -12.27 3.54 13.24
CA PRO A 402 -12.92 2.26 13.44
C PRO A 402 -11.95 1.14 13.77
N GLY A 403 -12.22 0.46 14.86
CA GLY A 403 -11.39 -0.62 15.35
C GLY A 403 -10.19 -0.18 16.21
N LEU A 404 -9.83 1.11 16.24
CA LEU A 404 -8.62 1.60 16.88
C LEU A 404 -8.85 2.66 17.96
N GLY A 405 -9.67 3.66 17.72
CA GLY A 405 -9.70 4.89 18.49
C GLY A 405 -8.81 5.96 17.86
N THR A 406 -7.81 6.49 18.57
CA THR A 406 -6.89 7.48 17.97
C THR A 406 -5.84 6.81 17.11
N TYR A 407 -5.65 7.32 15.88
CA TYR A 407 -4.73 6.78 14.90
C TYR A 407 -4.02 7.90 14.12
N SER A 408 -2.72 7.77 13.92
CA SER A 408 -1.92 8.72 13.14
C SER A 408 -1.38 8.05 11.88
N HIS A 409 -1.40 8.78 10.78
CA HIS A 409 -0.88 8.30 9.50
C HIS A 409 -0.20 9.41 8.71
N MET A 410 0.80 9.04 7.94
CA MET A 410 1.50 9.92 7.02
C MET A 410 0.87 9.87 5.63
N SER A 411 0.62 11.03 5.07
CA SER A 411 0.05 11.23 3.74
C SER A 411 0.86 12.25 2.97
N ASP A 412 0.74 12.26 1.64
CA ASP A 412 1.29 13.32 0.81
C ASP A 412 0.19 14.28 0.38
N VAL A 413 0.51 15.56 0.47
CA VAL A 413 -0.29 16.64 -0.10
C VAL A 413 0.40 17.10 -1.38
N ILE A 414 -0.31 17.07 -2.50
CA ILE A 414 0.17 17.53 -3.80
C ILE A 414 -0.72 18.64 -4.36
N ALA A 415 -0.12 19.70 -4.92
CA ALA A 415 -0.87 20.83 -5.44
C ALA A 415 -0.08 21.58 -6.52
N PRO A 416 -0.76 22.34 -7.40
CA PRO A 416 -0.07 23.25 -8.31
C PRO A 416 0.90 24.17 -7.57
N ALA A 417 2.00 24.55 -8.23
CA ALA A 417 3.06 25.32 -7.62
C ALA A 417 2.61 26.67 -7.02
N HIS A 418 1.56 27.27 -7.58
CA HIS A 418 1.02 28.56 -7.15
C HIS A 418 -0.04 28.45 -6.04
N THR A 419 -0.48 27.22 -5.74
CA THR A 419 -1.52 27.00 -4.72
C THR A 419 -0.93 27.14 -3.32
N ASP A 420 -1.55 27.95 -2.49
CA ASP A 420 -1.28 27.94 -1.06
C ASP A 420 -1.97 26.70 -0.45
N ILE A 421 -1.17 25.77 0.01
CA ILE A 421 -1.65 24.54 0.65
C ILE A 421 -1.76 24.67 2.17
N GLY A 422 -1.43 25.85 2.71
CA GLY A 422 -1.35 26.08 4.15
C GLY A 422 -0.24 25.25 4.84
N PRO A 423 0.00 25.46 6.12
CA PRO A 423 0.89 24.61 6.90
C PRO A 423 0.31 23.21 7.06
N PRO A 424 1.15 22.15 7.14
CA PRO A 424 0.68 20.82 7.49
C PRO A 424 0.05 20.82 8.89
N LEU A 425 -0.96 20.00 9.13
CA LEU A 425 -1.57 19.86 10.46
C LEU A 425 -0.62 19.18 11.45
N GLY A 426 0.27 18.31 10.95
CA GLY A 426 1.33 17.68 11.72
C GLY A 426 2.52 17.34 10.84
N THR A 427 3.69 17.20 11.45
CA THR A 427 4.95 16.84 10.80
C THR A 427 5.57 15.62 11.48
N ARG A 428 6.58 15.02 10.85
CA ARG A 428 7.29 13.87 11.43
C ARG A 428 7.91 14.27 12.78
N GLY A 429 7.50 13.58 13.85
CA GLY A 429 7.93 13.88 15.22
C GLY A 429 7.02 14.86 15.99
N GLU A 430 6.12 15.58 15.28
CA GLU A 430 5.10 16.45 15.88
C GLU A 430 3.75 16.08 15.29
N ALA A 431 3.12 15.06 15.85
CA ALA A 431 1.77 14.64 15.41
C ALA A 431 0.79 15.81 15.56
N SER A 432 -0.11 15.97 14.61
CA SER A 432 -1.20 16.94 14.73
C SER A 432 -2.03 16.65 15.99
N PRO A 433 -2.60 17.67 16.63
CA PRO A 433 -3.63 17.44 17.63
C PRO A 433 -4.70 16.52 17.03
N PRO A 434 -5.17 15.51 17.78
CA PRO A 434 -6.22 14.63 17.30
C PRO A 434 -7.48 15.41 16.94
N VAL A 435 -8.00 15.17 15.73
CA VAL A 435 -9.26 15.75 15.24
C VAL A 435 -10.16 14.62 14.75
N SER A 436 -11.48 14.86 14.71
CA SER A 436 -12.39 13.90 14.07
C SER A 436 -12.14 13.86 12.55
N TRP A 437 -12.46 12.74 11.91
CA TRP A 437 -12.33 12.63 10.45
C TRP A 437 -13.18 13.66 9.69
N PRO A 438 -14.45 13.94 10.05
CA PRO A 438 -15.22 15.03 9.44
C PRO A 438 -14.56 16.40 9.59
N GLU A 439 -13.97 16.70 10.73
CA GLU A 439 -13.24 17.95 10.96
C GLU A 439 -11.98 18.04 10.10
N PHE A 440 -11.19 16.96 10.02
CA PHE A 440 -10.02 16.89 9.16
C PHE A 440 -10.39 17.12 7.68
N ARG A 441 -11.46 16.48 7.21
CA ARG A 441 -11.99 16.69 5.86
C ARG A 441 -12.30 18.17 5.59
N THR A 442 -13.06 18.82 6.46
CA THR A 442 -13.50 20.21 6.29
C THR A 442 -12.32 21.18 6.39
N ARG A 443 -11.41 20.95 7.33
CA ARG A 443 -10.27 21.86 7.58
C ARG A 443 -9.11 21.67 6.62
N ARG A 444 -8.91 20.46 6.08
CA ARG A 444 -7.74 20.14 5.31
C ARG A 444 -8.05 19.67 3.88
N ILE A 445 -8.87 18.64 3.72
CA ILE A 445 -9.09 18.02 2.40
C ILE A 445 -9.88 18.94 1.46
N GLU A 446 -10.98 19.49 1.92
CA GLU A 446 -11.84 20.34 1.08
C GLU A 446 -11.16 21.66 0.62
N PRO A 447 -10.44 22.42 1.49
CA PRO A 447 -9.67 23.56 1.02
C PRO A 447 -8.61 23.20 -0.01
N LEU A 448 -7.90 22.09 0.22
CA LEU A 448 -6.90 21.58 -0.72
C LEU A 448 -7.52 21.27 -2.09
N GLN A 449 -8.66 20.58 -2.11
CA GLN A 449 -9.37 20.23 -3.35
C GLN A 449 -9.88 21.48 -4.10
N ARG A 450 -10.37 22.50 -3.39
CA ARG A 450 -10.74 23.79 -3.99
C ARG A 450 -9.55 24.48 -4.67
N GLY A 451 -8.36 24.36 -4.10
CA GLY A 451 -7.10 24.81 -4.68
C GLY A 451 -6.50 23.88 -5.75
N GLN A 452 -7.29 22.91 -6.26
CA GLN A 452 -6.84 21.89 -7.21
C GLN A 452 -5.76 20.94 -6.67
N GLY A 453 -5.48 20.97 -5.38
CA GLY A 453 -4.59 20.02 -4.72
C GLY A 453 -5.29 18.70 -4.41
N ARG A 454 -4.49 17.71 -4.03
CA ARG A 454 -4.97 16.39 -3.61
C ARG A 454 -4.15 15.87 -2.44
N MET A 455 -4.80 15.06 -1.62
CA MET A 455 -4.14 14.27 -0.60
C MET A 455 -4.08 12.83 -1.10
N VAL A 456 -2.93 12.19 -0.96
CA VAL A 456 -2.69 10.81 -1.36
C VAL A 456 -2.22 10.00 -0.17
N TRP A 457 -2.68 8.75 -0.08
CA TRP A 457 -2.29 7.83 0.98
C TRP A 457 -0.90 7.28 0.71
N GLN A 458 0.03 7.50 1.62
CA GLN A 458 1.45 7.22 1.36
C GLN A 458 1.78 5.73 1.49
N PHE A 459 1.28 5.07 2.51
CA PHE A 459 1.57 3.65 2.76
C PHE A 459 0.31 2.81 2.67
N GLY A 460 0.41 1.61 2.07
CA GLY A 460 -0.52 0.56 2.34
C GLY A 460 -0.26 0.02 3.74
N GLU A 461 -1.31 -0.26 4.48
CA GLU A 461 -1.25 -0.81 5.80
C GLU A 461 -2.20 -1.99 5.94
N ASN A 462 -2.22 -2.59 7.11
CA ASN A 462 -3.18 -3.63 7.41
C ASN A 462 -4.60 -3.17 7.06
N GLU A 463 -5.33 -4.02 6.35
CA GLU A 463 -6.67 -3.71 5.85
C GLU A 463 -7.63 -3.21 6.93
N GLU A 464 -7.57 -3.77 8.15
CA GLU A 464 -8.42 -3.34 9.25
C GLU A 464 -8.17 -1.89 9.66
N LEU A 465 -6.91 -1.43 9.59
CA LEU A 465 -6.52 -0.09 10.01
C LEU A 465 -6.96 1.00 9.04
N VAL A 466 -6.89 0.71 7.74
CA VAL A 466 -7.10 1.72 6.69
C VAL A 466 -8.47 1.64 6.02
N ARG A 467 -9.13 0.51 6.17
CA ARG A 467 -10.37 0.19 5.46
C ARG A 467 -11.41 1.31 5.54
N ALA A 468 -11.76 1.76 6.73
CA ALA A 468 -12.82 2.76 6.91
C ALA A 468 -12.46 4.13 6.32
N LEU A 469 -11.20 4.54 6.43
CA LEU A 469 -10.71 5.81 5.87
C LEU A 469 -10.74 5.80 4.35
N LEU A 470 -10.27 4.72 3.72
CA LEU A 470 -10.27 4.59 2.27
C LEU A 470 -11.68 4.35 1.73
N ASP A 471 -12.51 3.59 2.44
CA ASP A 471 -13.92 3.40 2.08
C ASP A 471 -14.69 4.72 2.10
N ASP A 472 -14.48 5.55 3.12
CA ASP A 472 -15.08 6.88 3.18
C ASP A 472 -14.56 7.81 2.08
N SER A 473 -13.28 7.66 1.71
CA SER A 473 -12.69 8.42 0.60
C SER A 473 -13.34 8.09 -0.76
N VAL A 474 -13.74 6.83 -0.98
CA VAL A 474 -14.52 6.44 -2.17
C VAL A 474 -15.91 7.06 -2.18
N GLU A 475 -16.59 7.06 -1.03
CA GLU A 475 -17.98 7.49 -0.94
C GLU A 475 -18.14 9.02 -0.93
N ARG A 476 -17.24 9.74 -0.28
CA ARG A 476 -17.38 11.20 -0.02
C ARG A 476 -16.22 12.04 -0.55
N GLY A 477 -15.21 11.41 -1.16
CA GLY A 477 -13.95 12.07 -1.50
C GLY A 477 -13.06 12.26 -0.27
N GLY A 478 -11.78 12.12 -0.46
CA GLY A 478 -10.77 12.21 0.59
C GLY A 478 -9.41 12.00 -0.01
N PHE A 479 -8.83 10.84 0.17
CA PHE A 479 -7.60 10.44 -0.51
C PHE A 479 -7.87 10.20 -2.00
N ALA A 480 -7.12 10.89 -2.85
CA ALA A 480 -7.30 10.83 -4.30
C ALA A 480 -6.58 9.64 -4.94
N ALA A 481 -5.62 9.07 -4.25
CA ALA A 481 -4.86 7.89 -4.67
C ALA A 481 -4.26 7.18 -3.46
N ILE A 482 -3.90 5.92 -3.63
CA ILE A 482 -3.16 5.13 -2.64
C ILE A 482 -1.88 4.59 -3.23
N SER A 483 -0.80 4.66 -2.46
CA SER A 483 0.47 4.07 -2.85
C SER A 483 0.41 2.54 -2.74
N THR A 484 0.72 1.86 -3.83
CA THR A 484 0.90 0.40 -3.87
C THR A 484 2.37 0.02 -3.90
N PHE A 485 3.24 0.95 -4.23
CA PHE A 485 4.69 0.81 -4.20
C PHE A 485 5.32 2.04 -3.55
N HIS A 486 6.23 1.82 -2.60
CA HIS A 486 6.95 2.88 -1.94
C HIS A 486 8.40 2.47 -1.72
N PHE A 487 9.35 3.32 -2.09
CA PHE A 487 10.76 2.99 -2.03
C PHE A 487 11.27 2.77 -0.60
N GLY A 488 10.87 3.63 0.34
CA GLY A 488 11.31 3.55 1.75
C GLY A 488 10.86 2.28 2.48
N ASN A 489 9.98 1.48 1.88
CA ASN A 489 9.49 0.23 2.43
C ASN A 489 9.39 -0.87 1.36
N PRO A 490 10.49 -1.61 1.09
CA PRO A 490 10.49 -2.68 0.11
C PRO A 490 9.55 -3.85 0.47
N ASP A 491 9.16 -3.97 1.73
CA ASP A 491 8.19 -4.97 2.21
C ASP A 491 6.74 -4.60 1.87
N PHE A 492 6.53 -3.46 1.25
CA PHE A 492 5.24 -2.91 0.82
C PHE A 492 4.44 -3.83 -0.09
N MET A 493 5.11 -4.70 -0.80
CA MET A 493 4.47 -5.72 -1.63
C MET A 493 3.53 -6.64 -0.85
N ASN A 494 3.71 -6.73 0.46
CA ASN A 494 2.90 -7.61 1.31
C ASN A 494 1.55 -6.98 1.71
N SER A 495 1.43 -5.66 1.67
CA SER A 495 0.16 -4.97 1.91
C SER A 495 -0.69 -4.83 0.65
N GLU A 496 -0.12 -5.03 -0.55
CA GLU A 496 -0.85 -4.98 -1.83
C GLU A 496 -2.12 -5.84 -1.85
N PRO A 497 -2.14 -7.07 -1.27
CA PRO A 497 -3.35 -7.86 -1.23
C PRO A 497 -4.54 -7.15 -0.58
N PHE A 498 -4.29 -6.34 0.44
CA PHE A 498 -5.35 -5.60 1.13
C PHE A 498 -5.88 -4.44 0.30
N LEU A 499 -5.05 -3.88 -0.58
CA LEU A 499 -5.41 -2.75 -1.43
C LEU A 499 -6.28 -3.17 -2.62
N GLN A 500 -6.28 -4.44 -3.01
CA GLN A 500 -7.04 -4.96 -4.16
C GLN A 500 -8.56 -4.72 -4.08
N ARG A 501 -9.11 -4.58 -2.88
CA ARG A 501 -10.53 -4.25 -2.72
C ARG A 501 -10.92 -2.89 -3.32
N TRP A 502 -10.00 -1.92 -3.32
CA TRP A 502 -10.24 -0.58 -3.88
C TRP A 502 -9.86 -0.46 -5.36
N ARG A 503 -9.46 -1.57 -5.99
CA ARG A 503 -9.14 -1.61 -7.41
C ARG A 503 -10.31 -1.09 -8.25
N GLY A 504 -10.05 -0.12 -9.14
CA GLY A 504 -11.07 0.55 -9.93
C GLY A 504 -11.88 1.62 -9.17
N ARG A 505 -11.59 1.86 -7.88
CA ARG A 505 -12.27 2.87 -7.05
C ARG A 505 -11.36 3.99 -6.63
N ILE A 506 -10.13 3.68 -6.22
CA ILE A 506 -9.08 4.66 -5.92
C ILE A 506 -7.90 4.36 -6.83
N PRO A 507 -7.31 5.36 -7.51
CA PRO A 507 -6.11 5.19 -8.31
C PRO A 507 -4.93 4.66 -7.51
N TYR A 508 -4.13 3.80 -8.12
CA TYR A 508 -2.88 3.30 -7.55
C TYR A 508 -1.69 4.09 -8.05
N ILE A 509 -0.80 4.48 -7.14
CA ILE A 509 0.43 5.22 -7.44
C ILE A 509 1.65 4.51 -6.88
N GLY A 510 2.81 4.76 -7.49
CA GLY A 510 4.12 4.40 -6.97
C GLY A 510 4.80 5.64 -6.43
N LEU A 511 5.27 5.58 -5.19
CA LEU A 511 6.01 6.66 -4.53
C LEU A 511 7.50 6.33 -4.52
N GLN A 512 8.31 7.33 -4.84
CA GLN A 512 9.74 7.16 -5.02
C GLN A 512 10.53 7.33 -3.73
N ASP A 513 10.05 8.14 -2.79
CA ASP A 513 10.76 8.52 -1.56
C ASP A 513 12.23 8.90 -1.84
N ALA A 514 12.43 9.64 -2.95
CA ALA A 514 13.75 9.90 -3.49
C ALA A 514 14.47 10.97 -2.66
N HIS A 515 15.62 10.59 -2.08
CA HIS A 515 16.42 11.42 -1.19
C HIS A 515 17.83 11.65 -1.74
N GLY A 516 18.39 12.76 -1.37
CA GLY A 516 19.81 13.04 -1.49
C GLY A 516 20.17 14.07 -2.56
N PRO A 517 21.33 14.73 -2.42
CA PRO A 517 21.84 15.69 -3.38
C PRO A 517 22.57 15.01 -4.54
N GLU A 518 22.89 13.71 -4.41
CA GLU A 518 23.58 13.02 -5.48
C GLU A 518 22.58 12.64 -6.59
N PRO A 519 22.74 13.20 -7.80
CA PRO A 519 21.82 12.98 -8.91
C PRO A 519 21.63 11.51 -9.27
N TRP A 520 22.70 10.70 -9.19
CA TRP A 520 22.64 9.27 -9.49
C TRP A 520 21.83 8.47 -8.44
N TRP A 521 21.87 8.82 -7.16
CA TRP A 521 21.03 8.18 -6.16
C TRP A 521 19.57 8.48 -6.40
N PHE A 522 19.28 9.74 -6.68
CA PHE A 522 17.95 10.17 -7.00
C PHE A 522 17.41 9.48 -8.26
N ALA A 523 18.25 9.37 -9.29
CA ALA A 523 17.91 8.65 -10.51
C ALA A 523 17.66 7.17 -10.24
N ASP A 524 18.48 6.52 -9.43
CA ASP A 524 18.32 5.11 -9.06
C ASP A 524 16.99 4.89 -8.31
N GLN A 525 16.67 5.72 -7.35
CA GLN A 525 15.40 5.66 -6.62
C GLN A 525 14.20 5.89 -7.55
N THR A 526 14.29 6.86 -8.44
CA THR A 526 13.23 7.19 -9.40
C THR A 526 13.04 6.11 -10.45
N THR A 527 14.10 5.42 -10.87
CA THR A 527 13.99 4.35 -11.87
C THR A 527 13.30 3.09 -11.34
N GLY A 528 13.34 2.85 -10.03
CA GLY A 528 12.68 1.70 -9.41
C GLY A 528 11.18 1.86 -9.23
N TYR A 529 10.69 3.09 -9.09
CA TYR A 529 9.29 3.35 -8.75
C TYR A 529 8.75 4.54 -9.54
N ARG A 530 7.65 4.35 -10.24
CA ARG A 530 7.00 5.42 -10.99
C ARG A 530 5.49 5.35 -10.95
N THR A 531 4.88 6.50 -11.14
CA THR A 531 3.49 6.63 -11.49
C THR A 531 3.38 7.08 -12.94
N LEU A 532 2.67 6.31 -13.75
CA LEU A 532 2.32 6.66 -15.12
C LEU A 532 0.84 7.03 -15.20
N PHE A 533 0.50 7.98 -16.04
CA PHE A 533 -0.88 8.39 -16.24
C PHE A 533 -1.21 8.65 -17.71
N LEU A 534 -2.47 8.51 -18.07
CA LEU A 534 -2.94 8.72 -19.44
C LEU A 534 -3.61 10.09 -19.57
N ALA A 535 -3.09 10.91 -20.47
CA ALA A 535 -3.66 12.21 -20.81
C ALA A 535 -3.28 12.57 -22.25
N THR A 536 -3.93 13.58 -22.81
CA THR A 536 -3.54 14.16 -24.10
C THR A 536 -2.28 15.01 -23.97
N GLU A 537 -2.06 15.59 -22.78
CA GLU A 537 -0.92 16.47 -22.48
C GLU A 537 -0.45 16.25 -21.04
N PRO A 538 0.85 16.41 -20.74
CA PRO A 538 1.42 16.27 -19.41
C PRO A 538 1.20 17.52 -18.55
N THR A 539 -0.06 17.87 -18.33
CA THR A 539 -0.45 19.04 -17.52
C THR A 539 -1.03 18.60 -16.17
N TRP A 540 -1.03 19.53 -15.21
CA TRP A 540 -1.69 19.27 -13.91
C TRP A 540 -3.17 18.92 -14.09
N GLU A 541 -3.87 19.60 -15.01
CA GLU A 541 -5.26 19.27 -15.32
C GLU A 541 -5.39 17.88 -15.93
N GLY A 542 -4.48 17.50 -16.84
CA GLY A 542 -4.41 16.14 -17.40
C GLY A 542 -4.22 15.09 -16.31
N TRP A 543 -3.35 15.34 -15.34
CA TRP A 543 -3.15 14.50 -14.16
C TRP A 543 -4.42 14.37 -13.31
N LEU A 544 -5.07 15.48 -12.98
CA LEU A 544 -6.32 15.45 -12.20
C LEU A 544 -7.44 14.66 -12.90
N LYS A 545 -7.56 14.79 -14.23
CA LYS A 545 -8.50 14.01 -15.03
C LYS A 545 -8.15 12.52 -15.04
N ALA A 546 -6.86 12.20 -15.09
CA ALA A 546 -6.41 10.81 -15.02
C ALA A 546 -6.71 10.19 -13.64
N LEU A 547 -6.48 10.91 -12.55
CA LEU A 547 -6.89 10.48 -11.21
C LEU A 547 -8.41 10.22 -11.14
N GLN A 548 -9.21 11.18 -11.58
CA GLN A 548 -10.67 11.07 -11.54
C GLN A 548 -11.22 9.88 -12.34
N ARG A 549 -10.55 9.54 -13.46
CA ARG A 549 -10.95 8.45 -14.36
C ARG A 549 -10.27 7.13 -14.03
N ASN A 550 -9.42 7.10 -13.03
CA ASN A 550 -8.57 5.97 -12.68
C ASN A 550 -7.69 5.48 -13.86
N TRP A 551 -7.16 6.45 -14.64
CA TRP A 551 -6.26 6.24 -15.77
C TRP A 551 -4.80 6.35 -15.33
N VAL A 552 -4.47 5.67 -14.25
CA VAL A 552 -3.19 5.73 -13.59
C VAL A 552 -2.64 4.32 -13.42
N VAL A 553 -1.33 4.17 -13.55
CA VAL A 553 -0.62 2.90 -13.36
C VAL A 553 0.57 3.15 -12.43
N ALA A 554 0.59 2.47 -11.30
CA ALA A 554 1.77 2.37 -10.46
C ALA A 554 2.73 1.35 -11.07
N VAL A 555 4.01 1.70 -11.19
CA VAL A 555 5.03 0.82 -11.76
C VAL A 555 6.17 0.67 -10.77
N ARG A 556 6.57 -0.58 -10.54
CA ARG A 556 7.81 -0.95 -9.86
C ARG A 556 8.67 -1.77 -10.79
N HIS A 557 9.94 -1.40 -10.90
CA HIS A 557 10.95 -2.19 -11.57
C HIS A 557 12.00 -2.61 -10.55
N ASP A 558 12.23 -3.90 -10.44
CA ASP A 558 13.19 -4.46 -9.49
C ASP A 558 14.36 -5.13 -10.24
N ASP A 559 15.46 -4.38 -10.34
CA ASP A 559 16.71 -4.89 -10.91
C ASP A 559 17.31 -6.05 -10.08
N MET A 560 17.02 -6.11 -8.78
CA MET A 560 17.54 -7.15 -7.89
C MET A 560 16.84 -8.48 -8.05
N SER A 561 15.56 -8.48 -8.47
CA SER A 561 14.77 -9.68 -8.74
C SER A 561 14.70 -10.04 -10.23
N ARG A 562 15.81 -9.94 -10.96
CA ARG A 562 15.94 -10.32 -12.38
C ARG A 562 15.24 -9.39 -13.38
N GLY A 563 15.09 -8.12 -13.05
CA GLY A 563 14.52 -7.13 -13.96
C GLY A 563 13.00 -7.27 -14.13
N GLU A 564 12.29 -7.82 -13.16
CA GLU A 564 10.83 -7.89 -13.20
C GLU A 564 10.21 -6.50 -13.05
N THR A 565 9.17 -6.25 -13.81
CA THR A 565 8.36 -5.02 -13.74
C THR A 565 6.96 -5.38 -13.29
N TRP A 566 6.50 -4.76 -12.22
CA TRP A 566 5.12 -4.88 -11.76
C TRP A 566 4.34 -3.62 -12.08
N MET A 567 3.10 -3.81 -12.48
CA MET A 567 2.21 -2.73 -12.89
C MET A 567 0.85 -2.92 -12.21
N HIS A 568 0.47 -1.97 -11.36
CA HIS A 568 -0.84 -1.96 -10.71
C HIS A 568 -1.71 -0.84 -11.27
N SER A 569 -2.91 -1.18 -11.66
CA SER A 569 -3.91 -0.25 -12.19
C SER A 569 -5.31 -0.62 -11.73
N GLY A 570 -6.19 0.37 -11.67
CA GLY A 570 -7.61 0.17 -11.42
C GLY A 570 -8.34 -0.55 -12.56
N SER A 571 -7.73 -0.64 -13.77
CA SER A 571 -8.33 -1.25 -14.97
C SER A 571 -7.29 -2.03 -15.75
N ASP A 572 -7.67 -3.20 -16.24
CA ASP A 572 -6.84 -4.00 -17.13
C ASP A 572 -6.61 -3.27 -18.47
N GLU A 573 -7.64 -2.59 -19.00
CA GLU A 573 -7.52 -1.84 -20.25
C GLU A 573 -6.52 -0.69 -20.15
N VAL A 574 -6.45 0.00 -19.00
CA VAL A 574 -5.46 1.06 -18.75
C VAL A 574 -4.06 0.46 -18.63
N ARG A 575 -3.92 -0.64 -17.90
CA ARG A 575 -2.64 -1.36 -17.79
C ARG A 575 -2.17 -1.85 -19.16
N ASP A 576 -3.03 -2.50 -19.92
CA ASP A 576 -2.71 -3.06 -21.23
C ASP A 576 -2.36 -1.96 -22.24
N PHE A 577 -3.05 -0.80 -22.16
CA PHE A 577 -2.71 0.37 -22.97
C PHE A 577 -1.30 0.89 -22.68
N VAL A 578 -0.92 0.98 -21.40
CA VAL A 578 0.41 1.38 -20.98
C VAL A 578 1.44 0.33 -21.39
N GLN A 579 1.15 -0.94 -21.18
CA GLN A 579 2.04 -2.05 -21.54
C GLN A 579 2.29 -2.13 -23.06
N ALA A 580 1.26 -1.91 -23.88
CA ALA A 580 1.42 -1.88 -25.33
C ALA A 580 2.33 -0.73 -25.84
N ARG A 581 2.52 0.30 -25.00
CA ARG A 581 3.40 1.46 -25.27
C ARG A 581 4.67 1.42 -24.45
N GLU A 582 5.10 0.26 -24.03
CA GLU A 582 6.28 0.07 -23.16
C GLU A 582 7.55 0.74 -23.73
N ARG A 583 7.74 0.75 -25.04
CA ARG A 583 8.89 1.40 -25.71
C ARG A 583 8.93 2.92 -25.45
N ASP A 584 7.80 3.55 -25.22
CA ASP A 584 7.69 4.99 -25.04
C ASP A 584 8.13 5.44 -23.65
N TRP A 585 8.00 4.58 -22.64
CA TRP A 585 8.27 4.92 -21.24
C TRP A 585 9.29 4.01 -20.52
N ARG A 586 9.62 2.83 -21.06
CA ARG A 586 10.52 1.85 -20.36
C ARG A 586 12.00 2.21 -20.40
N TRP A 587 12.40 3.20 -21.15
CA TRP A 587 13.78 3.65 -21.27
C TRP A 587 14.45 4.00 -19.91
N TRP A 588 13.70 4.26 -18.86
CA TRP A 588 14.19 4.54 -17.52
C TRP A 588 14.40 3.29 -16.65
N SER A 589 14.09 2.10 -17.09
CA SER A 589 14.20 0.85 -16.32
C SER A 589 15.28 -0.11 -16.89
N GLY A 590 15.87 -0.95 -16.02
CA GLY A 590 16.83 -1.96 -16.40
C GLY A 590 18.07 -1.41 -17.12
N ASP A 591 18.56 -2.11 -18.11
CA ASP A 591 19.77 -1.71 -18.86
C ASP A 591 19.59 -0.42 -19.67
N GLN A 592 18.36 -0.12 -20.09
CA GLN A 592 18.06 1.15 -20.75
C GLN A 592 18.18 2.31 -19.78
N ALA A 593 17.67 2.18 -18.55
CA ALA A 593 17.83 3.19 -17.52
C ALA A 593 19.29 3.43 -17.15
N LYS A 594 20.11 2.37 -17.12
CA LYS A 594 21.56 2.51 -16.86
C LYS A 594 22.25 3.42 -17.87
N ALA A 595 21.83 3.42 -19.13
CA ALA A 595 22.37 4.30 -20.16
C ALA A 595 21.96 5.78 -19.99
N HIS A 596 20.83 6.03 -19.29
CA HIS A 596 20.31 7.38 -19.07
C HIS A 596 20.58 7.93 -17.66
N ARG A 597 21.16 7.13 -16.76
CA ARG A 597 21.52 7.60 -15.41
C ARG A 597 22.62 8.63 -15.47
N PRO A 598 22.49 9.74 -14.75
CA PRO A 598 23.57 10.72 -14.69
C PRO A 598 24.72 10.14 -13.87
N LEU A 599 25.78 9.76 -14.55
CA LEU A 599 27.03 9.28 -13.92
C LEU A 599 27.91 10.46 -13.48
N VAL A 600 27.65 11.63 -14.02
CA VAL A 600 28.27 12.90 -13.69
C VAL A 600 27.22 13.99 -13.77
N SER A 601 27.30 14.99 -12.91
CA SER A 601 26.47 16.20 -12.94
C SER A 601 27.36 17.43 -13.06
N LEU A 602 27.06 18.26 -14.03
CA LEU A 602 27.66 19.58 -14.20
C LEU A 602 26.56 20.64 -14.18
N VAL A 603 26.64 21.58 -13.25
CA VAL A 603 25.70 22.69 -13.14
C VAL A 603 26.41 24.02 -13.04
N ALA A 604 25.81 25.06 -13.59
CA ALA A 604 26.25 26.44 -13.45
C ALA A 604 25.46 27.11 -12.34
N LEU A 605 26.15 27.64 -11.34
CA LEU A 605 25.59 28.32 -10.17
C LEU A 605 25.79 29.84 -10.32
N ARG A 606 24.73 30.60 -10.03
CA ARG A 606 24.71 32.05 -10.05
C ARG A 606 24.52 32.62 -8.64
N PRO A 607 24.83 33.92 -8.42
CA PRO A 607 24.63 34.55 -7.11
C PRO A 607 23.19 34.47 -6.59
N GLU A 608 22.18 34.44 -7.46
CA GLU A 608 20.77 34.33 -7.12
C GLU A 608 20.37 32.90 -6.65
N ASP A 609 21.22 31.90 -6.83
CA ASP A 609 20.98 30.56 -6.37
C ASP A 609 21.33 30.44 -4.86
N GLU A 610 20.63 31.19 -4.01
CA GLU A 610 20.95 31.35 -2.58
C GLU A 610 20.82 30.08 -1.74
N PHE A 611 20.05 29.09 -2.21
CA PHE A 611 19.91 27.78 -1.58
C PHE A 611 20.91 26.74 -2.10
N GLU A 612 21.77 27.13 -3.01
CA GLU A 612 22.80 26.26 -3.57
C GLU A 612 24.09 26.32 -2.75
N VAL A 613 24.59 25.16 -2.33
CA VAL A 613 25.86 25.08 -1.62
C VAL A 613 27.03 25.31 -2.58
N GLY A 614 27.93 26.22 -2.23
CA GLY A 614 29.09 26.57 -3.05
C GLY A 614 28.77 27.48 -4.22
N ARG A 615 27.66 28.21 -4.19
CA ARG A 615 27.38 29.30 -5.14
C ARG A 615 28.41 30.40 -5.01
N PRO A 616 28.70 31.11 -6.08
CA PRO A 616 29.58 32.29 -6.00
C PRO A 616 28.85 33.47 -5.35
N THR A 617 29.59 34.37 -4.75
CA THR A 617 29.07 35.67 -4.30
C THR A 617 28.91 36.67 -5.47
N GLN A 618 29.69 36.49 -6.54
CA GLN A 618 29.64 37.24 -7.80
C GLN A 618 29.94 36.29 -8.96
N GLY A 619 29.38 36.57 -10.13
CA GLY A 619 29.61 35.81 -11.36
C GLY A 619 28.98 34.40 -11.33
N VAL A 620 29.63 33.46 -12.01
CA VAL A 620 29.16 32.08 -12.17
C VAL A 620 30.21 31.10 -11.64
N ALA A 621 29.76 30.06 -10.95
CA ALA A 621 30.59 28.89 -10.61
C ALA A 621 30.07 27.65 -11.28
N LEU A 622 30.97 26.75 -11.65
CA LEU A 622 30.65 25.42 -12.16
C LEU A 622 30.85 24.37 -11.06
N ARG A 623 29.82 23.60 -10.78
CA ARG A 623 29.89 22.50 -9.82
C ARG A 623 29.77 21.18 -10.54
N VAL A 624 30.75 20.31 -10.31
CA VAL A 624 30.80 18.95 -10.88
C VAL A 624 30.65 17.92 -9.76
N ARG A 625 29.73 17.00 -9.93
CA ARG A 625 29.59 15.82 -9.06
C ARG A 625 29.84 14.56 -9.88
N CYS A 626 30.69 13.69 -9.39
CA CYS A 626 30.92 12.35 -9.91
C CYS A 626 30.29 11.30 -8.98
N ALA A 627 29.86 10.16 -9.52
CA ALA A 627 29.34 9.05 -8.74
C ALA A 627 30.47 8.35 -7.97
N TRP A 628 30.76 8.80 -6.75
CA TRP A 628 31.94 8.41 -5.97
C TRP A 628 31.66 7.31 -4.92
N LYS A 629 30.41 6.98 -4.67
CA LYS A 629 30.00 5.90 -3.77
C LYS A 629 28.73 5.24 -4.25
N ASN A 630 28.55 3.97 -3.88
CA ASN A 630 27.37 3.20 -4.24
C ASN A 630 26.10 3.73 -3.57
N THR A 631 24.99 3.56 -4.26
CA THR A 631 23.64 3.71 -3.70
C THR A 631 23.46 2.75 -2.51
N PRO A 632 22.60 3.08 -1.53
CA PRO A 632 22.26 2.18 -0.44
C PRO A 632 21.85 0.79 -0.91
N GLN A 633 22.04 -0.20 -0.03
CA GLN A 633 21.76 -1.61 -0.32
C GLN A 633 20.30 -1.82 -0.76
N GLY A 634 20.09 -2.66 -1.76
CA GLY A 634 18.76 -2.94 -2.32
C GLY A 634 18.39 -2.10 -3.54
N MET A 635 19.26 -1.18 -3.95
CA MET A 635 19.07 -0.31 -5.11
C MET A 635 19.89 -0.75 -6.30
N PRO A 636 19.47 -0.42 -7.54
CA PRO A 636 20.33 -0.52 -8.70
C PRO A 636 21.64 0.21 -8.44
N GLN A 637 22.77 -0.43 -8.77
CA GLN A 637 24.10 0.14 -8.52
C GLN A 637 24.51 1.05 -9.66
N THR A 638 24.67 2.36 -9.39
CA THR A 638 25.26 3.28 -10.36
C THR A 638 26.77 3.03 -10.47
N PRO A 639 27.32 2.87 -11.68
CA PRO A 639 28.75 2.76 -11.86
C PRO A 639 29.50 3.95 -11.26
N LEU A 640 30.54 3.70 -10.47
CA LEU A 640 31.35 4.76 -9.89
C LEU A 640 32.18 5.46 -10.97
N THR A 641 32.32 6.79 -10.85
CA THR A 641 33.07 7.63 -11.78
C THR A 641 34.13 8.47 -11.08
N GLU A 642 35.21 8.74 -11.77
CA GLU A 642 36.26 9.67 -11.37
C GLU A 642 36.24 10.91 -12.28
N PHE A 643 36.53 12.06 -11.70
CA PHE A 643 36.72 13.30 -12.46
C PHE A 643 37.99 13.20 -13.33
N VAL A 644 37.88 13.61 -14.61
CA VAL A 644 39.02 13.62 -15.55
C VAL A 644 39.38 15.04 -15.92
N ALA A 645 38.43 15.82 -16.45
CA ALA A 645 38.67 17.18 -16.90
C ALA A 645 37.40 18.06 -16.83
N LEU A 646 37.60 19.38 -16.73
CA LEU A 646 36.55 20.38 -16.92
C LEU A 646 37.01 21.36 -18.00
N LEU A 647 36.29 21.42 -19.11
CA LEU A 647 36.58 22.30 -20.24
C LEU A 647 35.62 23.48 -20.21
N VAL A 648 36.13 24.70 -20.19
CA VAL A 648 35.35 25.96 -20.25
C VAL A 648 35.70 26.70 -21.52
N GLY A 649 34.76 26.82 -22.46
CA GLY A 649 35.03 27.40 -23.77
C GLY A 649 36.11 26.62 -24.56
N GLY A 650 36.25 25.32 -24.28
CA GLY A 650 37.27 24.45 -24.89
C GLY A 650 38.61 24.43 -24.16
N ALA A 651 38.87 25.30 -23.20
CA ALA A 651 40.10 25.31 -22.40
C ALA A 651 39.94 24.45 -21.15
N ASP A 652 40.93 23.61 -20.84
CA ASP A 652 40.99 22.84 -19.62
C ASP A 652 41.22 23.74 -18.40
N VAL A 653 40.40 23.55 -17.35
CA VAL A 653 40.47 24.34 -16.12
C VAL A 653 40.55 23.40 -14.91
N LEU A 654 41.19 23.82 -13.85
CA LEU A 654 41.41 23.04 -12.65
C LEU A 654 40.39 23.41 -11.57
N PRO A 655 39.33 22.64 -11.31
CA PRO A 655 38.39 22.88 -10.24
C PRO A 655 38.97 22.41 -8.88
N THR A 656 38.50 23.04 -7.81
CA THR A 656 38.84 22.63 -6.43
C THR A 656 37.90 21.54 -5.95
N LEU A 657 38.46 20.45 -5.39
CA LEU A 657 37.65 19.42 -4.72
C LEU A 657 37.15 19.96 -3.36
N VAL A 658 35.85 19.87 -3.14
CA VAL A 658 35.17 20.26 -1.90
C VAL A 658 34.55 19.02 -1.28
N GLU A 659 34.81 18.81 0.01
CA GLU A 659 34.18 17.76 0.82
C GLU A 659 33.61 18.38 2.09
N ARG A 660 32.32 18.11 2.38
CA ARG A 660 31.61 18.66 3.53
C ARG A 660 30.78 17.59 4.22
N LYS A 661 30.71 17.65 5.56
CA LYS A 661 29.71 16.89 6.30
C LYS A 661 28.35 17.57 6.12
N ARG A 662 27.31 16.79 5.86
CA ARG A 662 25.95 17.32 5.81
C ARG A 662 25.46 17.67 7.21
N PRO A 663 24.80 18.83 7.40
CA PRO A 663 24.29 19.25 8.70
C PRO A 663 23.30 18.26 9.34
N ASN A 664 22.48 17.60 8.53
CA ASN A 664 21.40 16.68 8.97
C ASN A 664 21.51 15.27 8.36
N GLY A 665 22.66 14.91 7.82
CA GLY A 665 22.80 13.64 7.11
C GLY A 665 23.55 12.61 7.96
N ASN A 666 23.04 11.44 8.09
CA ASN A 666 23.54 10.22 8.72
C ASN A 666 25.05 9.92 8.45
N GLY A 667 25.94 10.89 8.67
CA GLY A 667 27.38 10.79 8.42
C GLY A 667 27.80 10.87 6.94
N LEU A 668 26.89 11.16 6.01
CA LEU A 668 27.16 11.25 4.58
C LEU A 668 27.86 12.57 4.26
N ALA A 669 29.02 12.50 3.59
CA ALA A 669 29.73 13.67 3.08
C ALA A 669 29.11 14.12 1.74
N ASP A 670 29.03 15.41 1.53
CA ASP A 670 28.77 16.02 0.23
C ASP A 670 30.11 16.27 -0.48
N ARG A 671 30.29 15.73 -1.70
CA ARG A 671 31.57 15.77 -2.43
C ARG A 671 31.34 16.26 -3.87
N TYR A 672 32.05 17.30 -4.25
CA TYR A 672 31.98 17.90 -5.60
C TYR A 672 33.25 18.68 -5.94
N HIS A 673 33.45 18.94 -7.25
CA HIS A 673 34.49 19.84 -7.73
C HIS A 673 33.84 21.20 -8.06
N LEU A 674 34.48 22.29 -7.67
CA LEU A 674 33.99 23.66 -7.85
C LEU A 674 35.02 24.48 -8.62
N TYR A 675 34.58 25.14 -9.67
CA TYR A 675 35.36 26.11 -10.42
C TYR A 675 34.61 27.43 -10.51
N VAL A 676 35.22 28.50 -9.96
CA VAL A 676 34.65 29.85 -10.02
C VAL A 676 35.24 30.56 -11.24
N LEU A 677 34.34 31.00 -12.12
CA LEU A 677 34.75 31.75 -13.32
C LEU A 677 35.37 33.08 -12.93
N PRO A 678 36.44 33.55 -13.63
CA PRO A 678 37.04 34.85 -13.39
C PRO A 678 36.03 36.00 -13.57
N GLU A 679 36.19 37.08 -12.83
CA GLU A 679 35.38 38.28 -12.95
C GLU A 679 35.35 38.79 -14.41
N GLY A 680 34.18 39.24 -14.88
CA GLY A 680 33.96 39.63 -16.28
C GLY A 680 33.68 38.48 -17.23
N ALA A 681 33.70 37.23 -16.72
CA ALA A 681 33.35 36.05 -17.50
C ALA A 681 31.83 35.78 -17.55
N ASP A 682 31.02 36.64 -16.96
CA ASP A 682 29.56 36.52 -16.75
C ASP A 682 28.70 36.83 -17.99
N GLY A 683 29.27 36.63 -19.17
CA GLY A 683 28.48 36.37 -20.37
C GLY A 683 27.66 37.54 -20.94
N LYS A 684 28.09 38.79 -20.77
CA LYS A 684 27.40 39.92 -21.43
C LYS A 684 27.45 39.91 -22.97
N THR A 685 28.15 38.97 -23.59
CA THR A 685 28.35 38.93 -25.05
C THR A 685 28.28 37.57 -25.73
N GLY A 686 27.76 36.50 -25.09
CA GLY A 686 27.57 35.19 -25.75
C GLY A 686 27.37 34.05 -24.79
N THR A 687 26.61 33.03 -25.21
CA THR A 687 26.40 31.78 -24.45
C THR A 687 27.73 31.04 -24.34
N ARG A 688 28.25 30.87 -23.14
CA ARG A 688 29.41 30.02 -22.87
C ARG A 688 29.01 28.58 -22.67
N THR A 689 29.95 27.69 -22.93
CA THR A 689 29.77 26.24 -22.68
C THR A 689 30.84 25.73 -21.72
N ALA A 690 30.46 24.85 -20.83
CA ALA A 690 31.38 24.05 -20.05
C ALA A 690 31.06 22.58 -20.27
N THR A 691 32.09 21.76 -20.39
CA THR A 691 31.98 20.31 -20.56
C THR A 691 32.82 19.61 -19.50
N VAL A 692 32.22 18.77 -18.71
CA VAL A 692 32.96 17.87 -17.82
C VAL A 692 33.20 16.55 -18.54
N VAL A 693 34.40 15.99 -18.32
CA VAL A 693 34.78 14.63 -18.67
C VAL A 693 34.97 13.85 -17.36
N ALA A 694 34.26 12.77 -17.23
CA ALA A 694 34.42 11.81 -16.13
C ALA A 694 34.65 10.42 -16.71
N ARG A 695 35.19 9.48 -15.93
CA ARG A 695 35.51 8.12 -16.37
C ARG A 695 34.93 7.10 -15.41
N GLU A 696 34.22 6.12 -15.91
CA GLU A 696 33.81 4.95 -15.11
C GLU A 696 35.05 4.22 -14.58
N ILE A 697 35.08 3.93 -13.28
CA ILE A 697 36.25 3.33 -12.66
C ILE A 697 36.51 1.92 -13.18
N VAL A 698 35.46 1.11 -13.40
CA VAL A 698 35.57 -0.29 -13.82
C VAL A 698 35.78 -0.43 -15.32
N THR A 699 34.88 0.13 -16.10
CA THR A 699 34.89 -0.04 -17.58
C THR A 699 35.88 0.84 -18.31
N LYS A 700 36.40 1.88 -17.62
CA LYS A 700 37.22 2.96 -18.18
C LYS A 700 36.54 3.77 -19.28
N ARG A 701 35.25 3.63 -19.46
CA ARG A 701 34.45 4.41 -20.39
C ARG A 701 34.37 5.88 -19.95
N GLU A 702 34.62 6.79 -20.86
CA GLU A 702 34.43 8.22 -20.61
C GLU A 702 32.96 8.60 -20.78
N VAL A 703 32.51 9.47 -19.89
CA VAL A 703 31.17 10.06 -19.89
C VAL A 703 31.32 11.59 -19.82
N THR A 704 30.52 12.29 -20.58
CA THR A 704 30.60 13.73 -20.68
C THR A 704 29.23 14.37 -20.43
N GLN A 705 29.24 15.56 -19.84
CA GLN A 705 28.07 16.43 -19.76
C GLN A 705 28.47 17.87 -20.10
N THR A 706 27.60 18.54 -20.85
CA THR A 706 27.83 19.93 -21.24
C THR A 706 26.70 20.80 -20.72
N VAL A 707 27.04 21.96 -20.17
CA VAL A 707 26.09 22.98 -19.73
C VAL A 707 26.38 24.29 -20.51
N ARG A 708 25.32 25.02 -20.80
CA ARG A 708 25.38 26.40 -21.33
C ARG A 708 25.01 27.35 -20.20
N PHE A 709 25.69 28.49 -20.13
CA PHE A 709 25.47 29.49 -19.08
C PHE A 709 25.80 30.92 -19.54
#